data_6732c925711709b42527206d4ff7fe7b
#
_entry.id   6732c925711709b42527206d4ff7fe7b
#
_cell.length_a   1.000
_cell.length_b   1.000
_cell.length_c   1.000
_cell.angle_alpha   90.00
_cell.angle_beta   90.00
_cell.angle_gamma   90.00
#
_symmetry.space_group_name_H-M   'P 1'
#
loop_
_entity.id
_entity.type
_entity.pdbx_description
1 polymer ?
#
loop_
_entity_poly.entity_id
_entity_poly.type
_entity_poly.pdbx_seq_one_letter_code
_entity_poly.pdbx_strand_id
1 'polypeptide(L)'
;MSLLFNMRRILYILALALSIVACREEIDKSNRYTFTGETVADYMLNRSDKYSHFIEILERAKLMTLLSTYGQHTLFLPDNEAVERFLIEQDSIYWATRNDDVPYETGITSPLLEDLSDSMATVIAKTHIIDAKYTVADMGEGTLQRRNYNLRSLGINYKVVDERFYVMINNLSPIIGADNMVENGVVHVMGKVIPPTSRNLPGVISDYKYFSLFNAALVATGFQDSLLLDKDEKFVPINYNALGYGTAASMPSKDVETKFFKYTGFIEPDEVFNEYGIYTLDDLKAFAEKWYGTKEKGNYKHPDNALYKFVAYHFVEREIAYNDIIFHNFKYTNKYWTLEVTSSEDVMLQGYDRTDYFESMLGPLMKVTKPLSTTQGADIFINYSKREIPFNPELRHHINVRIIPPTEFTTMKEEYANFNHVTLNGIINPIDRILIYNEDEMVGNILNERMRFDIATLLPELSCNKLRYYEPIDGYGYIVPLDYCKDVTYNVQRPMVYLPGVVGYFGDMICVPSNMDLSIRLPNVPARTYELRISLYGAGMVQPYIDGKITGIPIDFYPAPEKTGYEADEKTEDGGAENDKLMRNRGWMKLPDTYNLGNDVARNSNVRVRRILTKKYFDAGDHWLRLKCVSDGPFAADIDFIEFVPLNIISDPNKPEDRH
;
A
#
# COMPACT_ATOMS: atom_id res chain seq x y z
N MET A 1 -47.14 59.45 24.74
CA MET A 1 -46.47 58.13 25.00
C MET A 1 -47.01 56.94 24.21
N SER A 2 -48.30 56.90 23.90
CA SER A 2 -48.92 55.75 23.14
C SER A 2 -48.52 55.67 21.65
N LEU A 3 -48.30 56.82 20.97
CA LEU A 3 -47.92 56.85 19.56
C LEU A 3 -46.48 56.32 19.30
N LEU A 4 -45.55 56.60 20.18
CA LEU A 4 -44.16 56.13 20.10
C LEU A 4 -44.04 54.56 20.32
N PHE A 5 -44.93 54.03 21.14
CA PHE A 5 -44.98 52.60 21.43
C PHE A 5 -45.55 51.77 20.22
N ASN A 6 -46.54 52.36 19.53
CA ASN A 6 -47.10 51.75 18.34
C ASN A 6 -46.14 51.86 17.13
N MET A 7 -45.40 52.88 16.96
CA MET A 7 -44.37 53.06 15.93
C MET A 7 -43.22 52.04 16.12
N ARG A 8 -42.79 51.80 17.34
CA ARG A 8 -41.76 50.77 17.61
C ARG A 8 -42.27 49.33 17.26
N ARG A 9 -43.52 49.02 17.59
CA ARG A 9 -44.10 47.73 17.22
C ARG A 9 -44.20 47.54 15.71
N ILE A 10 -44.60 48.56 14.98
CA ILE A 10 -44.68 48.57 13.53
C ILE A 10 -43.29 48.38 12.90
N LEU A 11 -42.27 49.06 13.46
CA LEU A 11 -40.88 48.87 13.00
C LEU A 11 -40.33 47.45 13.26
N TYR A 12 -40.67 46.83 14.39
CA TYR A 12 -40.28 45.44 14.65
C TYR A 12 -41.02 44.45 13.76
N ILE A 13 -42.26 44.67 13.43
CA ILE A 13 -43.04 43.85 12.51
C ILE A 13 -42.52 44.02 11.07
N LEU A 14 -42.15 45.24 10.66
CA LEU A 14 -41.53 45.45 9.34
C LEU A 14 -40.13 44.86 9.26
N ALA A 15 -39.30 44.93 10.33
CA ALA A 15 -37.98 44.33 10.38
C ALA A 15 -38.07 42.77 10.36
N LEU A 16 -39.08 42.20 11.04
CA LEU A 16 -39.36 40.76 11.01
C LEU A 16 -39.87 40.33 9.65
N ALA A 17 -40.72 41.10 9.01
CA ALA A 17 -41.22 40.84 7.65
C ALA A 17 -40.11 40.93 6.60
N LEU A 18 -39.17 41.87 6.74
CA LEU A 18 -37.98 42.02 5.88
C LEU A 18 -36.97 40.86 6.08
N SER A 19 -36.84 40.34 7.31
CA SER A 19 -35.97 39.17 7.55
C SER A 19 -36.54 37.88 7.00
N ILE A 20 -37.86 37.73 6.86
CA ILE A 20 -38.51 36.58 6.26
C ILE A 20 -38.40 36.61 4.71
N VAL A 21 -38.30 37.79 4.11
CA VAL A 21 -38.12 37.93 2.65
C VAL A 21 -36.63 37.78 2.26
N ALA A 22 -35.69 38.09 3.17
CA ALA A 22 -34.25 37.93 2.92
C ALA A 22 -33.77 36.47 2.98
N CYS A 23 -34.58 35.54 3.49
CA CYS A 23 -34.25 34.06 3.50
C CYS A 23 -34.90 33.30 2.34
N ARG A 24 -35.24 33.93 1.24
CA ARG A 24 -35.36 33.27 -0.02
C ARG A 24 -34.02 33.43 -0.77
N GLU A 25 -33.01 32.68 -0.36
CA GLU A 25 -31.99 32.26 -1.31
C GLU A 25 -32.71 31.46 -2.40
N GLU A 26 -32.97 32.12 -3.52
CA GLU A 26 -33.13 31.37 -4.75
C GLU A 26 -31.82 30.55 -4.90
N ILE A 27 -31.90 29.27 -4.65
CA ILE A 27 -30.82 28.33 -4.99
C ILE A 27 -30.53 28.64 -6.46
N ASP A 28 -29.39 29.24 -6.72
CA ASP A 28 -28.93 29.57 -8.06
C ASP A 28 -28.85 28.27 -8.84
N LYS A 29 -29.88 28.05 -9.68
CA LYS A 29 -29.97 26.85 -10.52
C LYS A 29 -28.95 26.86 -11.66
N SER A 30 -28.23 27.99 -11.85
CA SER A 30 -27.18 28.11 -12.88
C SER A 30 -25.96 27.25 -12.58
N ASN A 31 -25.75 26.87 -11.30
CA ASN A 31 -24.70 25.96 -10.86
C ASN A 31 -25.17 24.51 -10.66
N ARG A 32 -26.38 24.17 -11.02
CA ARG A 32 -26.76 22.77 -11.19
C ARG A 32 -26.08 22.26 -12.46
N TYR A 33 -25.00 21.51 -12.26
CA TYR A 33 -24.44 20.68 -13.33
C TYR A 33 -25.53 19.69 -13.77
N THR A 34 -26.21 19.99 -14.86
CA THR A 34 -27.11 19.05 -15.50
C THR A 34 -26.26 18.20 -16.40
N PHE A 35 -26.18 16.91 -16.13
CA PHE A 35 -25.58 15.96 -17.05
C PHE A 35 -26.25 16.13 -18.41
N THR A 36 -25.46 16.42 -19.44
CA THR A 36 -25.91 16.52 -20.83
C THR A 36 -25.69 15.22 -21.58
N GLY A 37 -24.90 14.30 -21.00
CA GLY A 37 -24.58 12.99 -21.52
C GLY A 37 -25.17 11.85 -20.66
N GLU A 38 -24.86 10.63 -21.05
CA GLU A 38 -25.30 9.39 -20.41
C GLU A 38 -24.48 9.16 -19.12
N THR A 39 -25.15 8.92 -17.99
CA THR A 39 -24.51 8.48 -16.73
C THR A 39 -24.27 6.97 -16.75
N VAL A 40 -23.54 6.44 -15.73
CA VAL A 40 -23.41 4.98 -15.55
C VAL A 40 -24.77 4.30 -15.46
N ALA A 41 -25.73 4.89 -14.74
CA ALA A 41 -27.10 4.35 -14.63
C ALA A 41 -27.83 4.40 -15.97
N ASP A 42 -27.75 5.53 -16.69
CA ASP A 42 -28.41 5.69 -18.01
C ASP A 42 -27.83 4.70 -19.04
N TYR A 43 -26.52 4.42 -18.99
CA TYR A 43 -25.89 3.44 -19.87
C TYR A 43 -26.59 2.07 -19.78
N MET A 44 -26.89 1.61 -18.56
CA MET A 44 -27.59 0.34 -18.33
C MET A 44 -29.06 0.42 -18.70
N LEU A 45 -29.76 1.47 -18.27
CA LEU A 45 -31.19 1.65 -18.50
C LEU A 45 -31.53 1.74 -19.99
N ASN A 46 -30.70 2.45 -20.77
CA ASN A 46 -30.85 2.56 -22.22
C ASN A 46 -30.61 1.23 -22.97
N ARG A 47 -30.03 0.23 -22.28
CA ARG A 47 -29.69 -1.11 -22.80
C ARG A 47 -30.25 -2.20 -21.89
N SER A 48 -31.43 -1.97 -21.31
CA SER A 48 -32.03 -2.86 -20.32
C SER A 48 -32.33 -4.27 -20.85
N ASP A 49 -32.49 -4.42 -22.16
CA ASP A 49 -32.57 -5.73 -22.81
C ASP A 49 -31.37 -6.64 -22.54
N LYS A 50 -30.19 -6.06 -22.32
CA LYS A 50 -28.93 -6.78 -22.07
C LYS A 50 -28.56 -6.86 -20.59
N TYR A 51 -29.05 -5.94 -19.76
CA TYR A 51 -28.54 -5.75 -18.39
C TYR A 51 -29.63 -5.78 -17.32
N SER A 52 -30.89 -6.22 -17.67
CA SER A 52 -32.01 -6.23 -16.74
C SER A 52 -31.74 -6.96 -15.43
N HIS A 53 -31.01 -8.06 -15.46
CA HIS A 53 -30.68 -8.83 -14.26
C HIS A 53 -29.73 -8.07 -13.32
N PHE A 54 -28.74 -7.39 -13.88
CA PHE A 54 -27.82 -6.61 -13.05
C PHE A 54 -28.44 -5.29 -12.57
N ILE A 55 -29.33 -4.69 -13.37
CA ILE A 55 -30.14 -3.54 -12.94
C ILE A 55 -30.97 -3.94 -11.72
N GLU A 56 -31.68 -5.10 -11.75
CA GLU A 56 -32.41 -5.59 -10.59
C GLU A 56 -31.54 -5.78 -9.35
N ILE A 57 -30.34 -6.36 -9.50
CA ILE A 57 -29.37 -6.50 -8.41
C ILE A 57 -29.01 -5.13 -7.84
N LEU A 58 -28.75 -4.12 -8.66
CA LEU A 58 -28.42 -2.76 -8.23
C LEU A 58 -29.59 -2.04 -7.57
N GLU A 59 -30.80 -2.24 -8.03
CA GLU A 59 -32.05 -1.69 -7.44
C GLU A 59 -32.28 -2.28 -6.04
N ARG A 60 -32.14 -3.60 -5.88
CA ARG A 60 -32.23 -4.30 -4.59
C ARG A 60 -31.15 -3.85 -3.63
N ALA A 61 -29.94 -3.58 -4.14
CA ALA A 61 -28.82 -3.00 -3.38
C ALA A 61 -28.99 -1.49 -3.09
N LYS A 62 -29.98 -0.81 -3.67
CA LYS A 62 -30.23 0.65 -3.58
C LYS A 62 -29.06 1.49 -4.08
N LEU A 63 -28.30 1.01 -5.07
CA LEU A 63 -27.13 1.69 -5.63
C LEU A 63 -27.38 2.43 -6.94
N MET A 64 -28.57 2.32 -7.54
CA MET A 64 -28.90 3.03 -8.78
C MET A 64 -28.79 4.55 -8.64
N THR A 65 -29.22 5.11 -7.51
CA THR A 65 -29.11 6.56 -7.24
C THR A 65 -27.63 7.01 -7.21
N LEU A 66 -26.75 6.22 -6.61
CA LEU A 66 -25.31 6.50 -6.60
C LEU A 66 -24.75 6.62 -8.03
N LEU A 67 -25.09 5.67 -8.89
CA LEU A 67 -24.60 5.59 -10.27
C LEU A 67 -25.26 6.61 -11.22
N SER A 68 -26.35 7.27 -10.80
CA SER A 68 -27.01 8.36 -11.54
C SER A 68 -26.58 9.76 -11.08
N THR A 69 -25.80 9.86 -10.00
CA THR A 69 -25.36 11.14 -9.43
C THR A 69 -23.94 11.52 -9.87
N TYR A 70 -23.56 12.75 -9.51
CA TYR A 70 -22.20 13.24 -9.74
C TYR A 70 -21.17 12.37 -9.02
N GLY A 71 -20.07 12.03 -9.68
CA GLY A 71 -19.00 11.21 -9.15
C GLY A 71 -18.02 10.78 -10.24
N GLN A 72 -17.09 9.91 -9.89
CA GLN A 72 -16.19 9.21 -10.80
C GLN A 72 -16.27 7.72 -10.47
N HIS A 73 -16.97 6.95 -11.28
CA HIS A 73 -17.22 5.55 -11.00
C HIS A 73 -16.65 4.65 -12.10
N THR A 74 -16.12 3.50 -11.70
CA THR A 74 -15.90 2.38 -12.61
C THR A 74 -16.95 1.33 -12.28
N LEU A 75 -17.75 0.95 -13.28
CA LEU A 75 -18.69 -0.16 -13.20
C LEU A 75 -18.19 -1.32 -14.05
N PHE A 76 -18.00 -2.47 -13.43
CA PHE A 76 -17.82 -3.76 -14.10
C PHE A 76 -19.20 -4.39 -14.31
N LEU A 77 -19.76 -4.27 -15.52
CA LEU A 77 -21.16 -4.58 -15.83
C LEU A 77 -21.32 -5.95 -16.48
N PRO A 78 -21.76 -7.00 -15.77
CA PRO A 78 -22.10 -8.28 -16.38
C PRO A 78 -23.42 -8.18 -17.17
N ASP A 79 -23.48 -8.87 -18.30
CA ASP A 79 -24.74 -9.01 -19.05
C ASP A 79 -25.67 -10.07 -18.40
N ASN A 80 -26.92 -10.20 -18.92
CA ASN A 80 -27.91 -11.11 -18.38
C ASN A 80 -27.41 -12.56 -18.40
N GLU A 81 -26.75 -12.97 -19.48
CA GLU A 81 -26.19 -14.32 -19.61
C GLU A 81 -25.08 -14.61 -18.58
N ALA A 82 -24.23 -13.61 -18.29
CA ALA A 82 -23.20 -13.73 -17.28
C ALA A 82 -23.80 -13.88 -15.87
N VAL A 83 -24.87 -13.17 -15.56
CA VAL A 83 -25.59 -13.29 -14.27
C VAL A 83 -26.26 -14.65 -14.14
N GLU A 84 -26.99 -15.11 -15.17
CA GLU A 84 -27.61 -16.44 -15.18
C GLU A 84 -26.58 -17.56 -14.98
N ARG A 85 -25.49 -17.52 -15.74
CA ARG A 85 -24.43 -18.53 -15.58
C ARG A 85 -23.83 -18.54 -14.18
N PHE A 86 -23.62 -17.36 -13.61
CA PHE A 86 -23.09 -17.25 -12.25
C PHE A 86 -24.03 -17.90 -11.23
N LEU A 87 -25.33 -17.64 -11.29
CA LEU A 87 -26.31 -18.23 -10.38
C LEU A 87 -26.36 -19.75 -10.52
N ILE A 88 -26.34 -20.28 -11.75
CA ILE A 88 -26.29 -21.71 -12.03
C ILE A 88 -25.00 -22.35 -11.50
N GLU A 89 -23.85 -21.71 -11.69
CA GLU A 89 -22.57 -22.17 -11.16
C GLU A 89 -22.59 -22.23 -9.62
N GLN A 90 -23.13 -21.21 -8.96
CA GLN A 90 -23.21 -21.16 -7.50
C GLN A 90 -24.18 -22.22 -6.93
N ASP A 91 -25.32 -22.40 -7.55
CA ASP A 91 -26.26 -23.47 -7.18
C ASP A 91 -25.59 -24.85 -7.32
N SER A 92 -24.89 -25.10 -8.42
CA SER A 92 -24.17 -26.34 -8.67
C SER A 92 -23.10 -26.61 -7.59
N ILE A 93 -22.36 -25.60 -7.20
CA ILE A 93 -21.36 -25.69 -6.11
C ILE A 93 -22.05 -26.00 -4.79
N TYR A 94 -23.15 -25.31 -4.47
CA TYR A 94 -23.94 -25.60 -3.27
C TYR A 94 -24.39 -27.06 -3.19
N TRP A 95 -24.96 -27.60 -4.26
CA TRP A 95 -25.42 -28.99 -4.30
C TRP A 95 -24.27 -30.00 -4.24
N ALA A 96 -23.10 -29.66 -4.75
CA ALA A 96 -21.90 -30.51 -4.67
C ALA A 96 -21.28 -30.52 -3.29
N THR A 97 -21.31 -29.40 -2.54
CA THR A 97 -20.57 -29.21 -1.28
C THR A 97 -21.45 -29.22 -0.02
N ARG A 98 -22.79 -29.26 -0.16
CA ARG A 98 -23.74 -29.11 0.97
C ARG A 98 -23.60 -30.15 2.09
N ASN A 99 -22.95 -31.28 1.82
CA ASN A 99 -22.72 -32.34 2.80
C ASN A 99 -21.30 -32.26 3.42
N ASP A 100 -20.49 -31.33 2.97
CA ASP A 100 -19.17 -31.10 3.51
C ASP A 100 -19.31 -30.17 4.73
N ASP A 101 -18.47 -30.40 5.74
CA ASP A 101 -18.43 -29.52 6.95
C ASP A 101 -17.86 -28.12 6.65
N VAL A 102 -17.72 -27.76 5.38
CA VAL A 102 -17.20 -26.48 4.93
C VAL A 102 -18.36 -25.50 4.70
N PRO A 103 -18.38 -24.32 5.32
CA PRO A 103 -19.40 -23.32 5.08
C PRO A 103 -19.47 -22.92 3.61
N TYR A 104 -20.67 -22.96 3.01
CA TYR A 104 -20.89 -22.48 1.66
C TYR A 104 -20.81 -20.96 1.61
N GLU A 105 -19.84 -20.43 0.87
CA GLU A 105 -19.40 -19.04 1.01
C GLU A 105 -20.41 -18.00 0.53
N THR A 106 -21.09 -18.25 -0.58
CA THR A 106 -21.99 -17.25 -1.17
C THR A 106 -23.41 -17.30 -0.64
N GLY A 107 -23.82 -18.43 -0.05
CA GLY A 107 -25.20 -18.64 0.42
C GLY A 107 -26.25 -18.64 -0.71
N ILE A 108 -25.82 -18.74 -1.98
CA ILE A 108 -26.70 -18.82 -3.15
C ILE A 108 -27.06 -20.30 -3.36
N THR A 109 -28.31 -20.64 -3.17
CA THR A 109 -28.84 -22.00 -3.17
C THR A 109 -29.90 -22.27 -4.24
N SER A 110 -30.08 -21.34 -5.17
CA SER A 110 -31.01 -21.41 -6.29
C SER A 110 -30.42 -20.71 -7.52
N PRO A 111 -30.63 -21.24 -8.74
CA PRO A 111 -30.19 -20.59 -9.96
C PRO A 111 -31.09 -19.41 -10.39
N LEU A 112 -32.19 -19.13 -9.65
CA LEU A 112 -33.13 -18.08 -9.98
C LEU A 112 -32.79 -16.76 -9.32
N LEU A 113 -32.80 -15.68 -10.09
CA LEU A 113 -32.51 -14.33 -9.58
C LEU A 113 -33.47 -13.88 -8.49
N GLU A 114 -34.77 -14.26 -8.59
CA GLU A 114 -35.79 -13.95 -7.60
C GLU A 114 -35.52 -14.55 -6.20
N ASP A 115 -34.79 -15.66 -6.14
CA ASP A 115 -34.38 -16.32 -4.88
C ASP A 115 -33.10 -15.75 -4.27
N LEU A 116 -32.36 -14.87 -4.99
CA LEU A 116 -31.19 -14.22 -4.48
C LEU A 116 -31.57 -13.33 -3.29
N SER A 117 -30.90 -13.43 -2.17
CA SER A 117 -31.14 -12.55 -1.01
C SER A 117 -30.70 -11.11 -1.29
N ASP A 118 -31.42 -10.10 -0.72
CA ASP A 118 -31.02 -8.68 -0.85
C ASP A 118 -29.63 -8.40 -0.27
N SER A 119 -29.23 -9.15 0.75
CA SER A 119 -27.88 -9.08 1.31
C SER A 119 -26.84 -9.49 0.26
N MET A 120 -27.05 -10.63 -0.41
CA MET A 120 -26.12 -11.10 -1.45
C MET A 120 -26.18 -10.24 -2.70
N ALA A 121 -27.36 -9.77 -3.11
CA ALA A 121 -27.50 -8.77 -4.18
C ALA A 121 -26.65 -7.52 -3.89
N THR A 122 -26.68 -7.03 -2.63
CA THR A 122 -25.86 -5.90 -2.18
C THR A 122 -24.37 -6.21 -2.26
N VAL A 123 -23.94 -7.40 -1.85
CA VAL A 123 -22.53 -7.82 -1.92
C VAL A 123 -22.07 -7.90 -3.37
N ILE A 124 -22.86 -8.52 -4.25
CA ILE A 124 -22.54 -8.61 -5.70
C ILE A 124 -22.45 -7.21 -6.30
N ALA A 125 -23.46 -6.36 -6.10
CA ALA A 125 -23.49 -5.01 -6.63
C ALA A 125 -22.27 -4.21 -6.21
N LYS A 126 -21.94 -4.19 -4.90
CA LYS A 126 -20.79 -3.49 -4.36
C LYS A 126 -19.46 -4.05 -4.84
N THR A 127 -19.37 -5.33 -5.16
CA THR A 127 -18.17 -5.95 -5.71
C THR A 127 -17.82 -5.39 -7.09
N HIS A 128 -18.80 -4.96 -7.87
CA HIS A 128 -18.64 -4.49 -9.23
C HIS A 128 -18.45 -2.97 -9.39
N ILE A 129 -18.46 -2.20 -8.30
CA ILE A 129 -18.35 -0.74 -8.34
C ILE A 129 -17.09 -0.27 -7.63
N ILE A 130 -16.34 0.65 -8.25
CA ILE A 130 -15.22 1.35 -7.65
C ILE A 130 -15.48 2.86 -7.70
N ASP A 131 -15.15 3.57 -6.60
CA ASP A 131 -15.21 5.02 -6.49
C ASP A 131 -13.94 5.68 -7.05
N ALA A 132 -13.68 5.42 -8.32
CA ALA A 132 -12.63 6.02 -9.12
C ALA A 132 -12.87 5.63 -10.59
N LYS A 133 -12.33 6.41 -11.51
CA LYS A 133 -12.39 6.12 -12.95
C LYS A 133 -11.12 5.37 -13.36
N TYR A 134 -11.27 4.14 -13.82
CA TYR A 134 -10.20 3.32 -14.39
C TYR A 134 -10.52 2.95 -15.82
N THR A 135 -9.70 3.38 -16.78
CA THR A 135 -9.68 2.81 -18.13
C THR A 135 -8.79 1.57 -18.14
N VAL A 136 -8.87 0.74 -19.19
CA VAL A 136 -7.98 -0.42 -19.33
C VAL A 136 -6.50 0.00 -19.29
N ALA A 137 -6.17 1.19 -19.80
CA ALA A 137 -4.79 1.72 -19.74
C ALA A 137 -4.30 2.01 -18.31
N ASP A 138 -5.23 2.25 -17.36
CA ASP A 138 -4.91 2.49 -15.95
C ASP A 138 -4.81 1.19 -15.13
N MET A 139 -5.14 0.03 -15.73
CA MET A 139 -5.18 -1.27 -15.06
C MET A 139 -3.85 -2.01 -15.23
N GLY A 140 -2.89 -1.75 -14.35
CA GLY A 140 -1.63 -2.49 -14.30
C GLY A 140 -1.80 -3.91 -13.74
N GLU A 141 -0.92 -4.85 -14.13
CA GLU A 141 -0.90 -6.21 -13.60
C GLU A 141 -0.60 -6.22 -12.10
N GLY A 142 -1.49 -6.79 -11.29
CA GLY A 142 -1.43 -6.81 -9.84
C GLY A 142 -2.79 -6.55 -9.22
N THR A 143 -3.03 -5.38 -8.61
CA THR A 143 -4.35 -4.97 -8.11
C THR A 143 -4.69 -3.56 -8.52
N LEU A 144 -6.01 -3.25 -8.56
CA LEU A 144 -6.45 -1.87 -8.62
C LEU A 144 -6.08 -1.13 -7.34
N GLN A 145 -5.69 0.13 -7.49
CA GLN A 145 -5.25 0.96 -6.37
C GLN A 145 -6.39 1.22 -5.37
N ARG A 146 -7.62 1.37 -5.86
CA ARG A 146 -8.80 1.52 -5.02
C ARG A 146 -9.53 0.19 -4.83
N ARG A 147 -10.04 -0.01 -3.62
CA ARG A 147 -10.96 -1.11 -3.32
C ARG A 147 -12.34 -0.82 -3.88
N ASN A 148 -13.07 -1.89 -4.18
CA ASN A 148 -14.47 -1.79 -4.54
C ASN A 148 -15.35 -1.33 -3.35
N TYR A 149 -16.64 -1.08 -3.58
CA TYR A 149 -17.57 -0.65 -2.52
C TYR A 149 -17.78 -1.71 -1.42
N ASN A 150 -17.32 -2.95 -1.64
CA ASN A 150 -17.26 -4.00 -0.62
C ASN A 150 -15.94 -3.96 0.18
N LEU A 151 -15.11 -2.96 -0.04
CA LEU A 151 -13.81 -2.77 0.58
C LEU A 151 -12.83 -3.92 0.29
N ARG A 152 -12.94 -4.54 -0.88
CA ARG A 152 -12.06 -5.62 -1.36
C ARG A 152 -11.18 -5.14 -2.50
N SER A 153 -9.93 -5.59 -2.52
CA SER A 153 -9.03 -5.39 -3.65
C SER A 153 -9.48 -6.24 -4.83
N LEU A 154 -9.34 -5.73 -6.05
CA LEU A 154 -9.58 -6.47 -7.28
C LEU A 154 -8.25 -6.72 -7.98
N GLY A 155 -7.95 -7.99 -8.25
CA GLY A 155 -6.78 -8.42 -8.97
C GLY A 155 -6.91 -8.18 -10.47
N ILE A 156 -5.81 -7.79 -11.09
CA ILE A 156 -5.69 -7.56 -12.53
C ILE A 156 -4.62 -8.47 -13.08
N ASN A 157 -4.96 -9.25 -14.09
CA ASN A 157 -4.02 -9.97 -14.93
C ASN A 157 -4.54 -10.05 -16.37
N TYR A 158 -3.75 -10.60 -17.26
CA TYR A 158 -4.07 -10.62 -18.68
C TYR A 158 -4.14 -12.04 -19.19
N LYS A 159 -5.00 -12.28 -20.17
CA LYS A 159 -5.13 -13.59 -20.79
C LYS A 159 -5.32 -13.46 -22.30
N VAL A 160 -4.69 -14.34 -23.05
CA VAL A 160 -4.93 -14.47 -24.48
C VAL A 160 -5.73 -15.74 -24.70
N VAL A 161 -6.91 -15.60 -25.28
CA VAL A 161 -7.81 -16.72 -25.63
C VAL A 161 -8.23 -16.56 -27.08
N ASP A 162 -8.04 -17.56 -27.91
CA ASP A 162 -8.38 -17.52 -29.34
C ASP A 162 -7.87 -16.25 -30.05
N GLU A 163 -6.58 -15.92 -29.84
CA GLU A 163 -5.89 -14.75 -30.38
C GLU A 163 -6.43 -13.39 -29.90
N ARG A 164 -7.32 -13.36 -28.93
CA ARG A 164 -7.87 -12.14 -28.33
C ARG A 164 -7.27 -11.91 -26.95
N PHE A 165 -6.87 -10.68 -26.72
CA PHE A 165 -6.37 -10.19 -25.42
C PHE A 165 -7.53 -9.77 -24.52
N TYR A 166 -7.53 -10.27 -23.29
CA TYR A 166 -8.51 -9.91 -22.27
C TYR A 166 -7.81 -9.41 -21.02
N VAL A 167 -8.35 -8.33 -20.45
CA VAL A 167 -8.07 -7.96 -19.06
C VAL A 167 -9.00 -8.79 -18.18
N MET A 168 -8.41 -9.49 -17.21
CA MET A 168 -9.12 -10.38 -16.30
C MET A 168 -9.21 -9.74 -14.92
N ILE A 169 -10.40 -9.71 -14.35
CA ILE A 169 -10.62 -9.31 -12.96
C ILE A 169 -10.62 -10.57 -12.09
N ASN A 170 -9.76 -10.57 -11.04
CA ASN A 170 -9.54 -11.72 -10.15
C ASN A 170 -9.23 -13.03 -10.92
N ASN A 171 -8.59 -12.92 -12.08
CA ASN A 171 -8.29 -14.03 -13.00
C ASN A 171 -9.50 -14.85 -13.49
N LEU A 172 -10.71 -14.46 -13.16
CA LEU A 172 -11.94 -15.23 -13.44
C LEU A 172 -12.88 -14.52 -14.41
N SER A 173 -12.96 -13.21 -14.36
CA SER A 173 -13.99 -12.42 -15.04
C SER A 173 -13.35 -11.54 -16.12
N PRO A 174 -13.51 -11.89 -17.43
CA PRO A 174 -12.94 -11.12 -18.52
C PRO A 174 -13.74 -9.83 -18.80
N ILE A 175 -13.02 -8.76 -19.11
CA ILE A 175 -13.60 -7.56 -19.72
C ILE A 175 -13.81 -7.88 -21.21
N ILE A 176 -15.06 -7.89 -21.67
CA ILE A 176 -15.44 -8.16 -23.07
C ILE A 176 -15.83 -6.90 -23.84
N GLY A 177 -16.12 -5.80 -23.15
CA GLY A 177 -16.39 -4.48 -23.72
C GLY A 177 -15.77 -3.40 -22.85
N ALA A 178 -14.62 -2.89 -23.26
CA ALA A 178 -13.82 -1.97 -22.48
C ALA A 178 -14.18 -0.51 -22.71
N ASP A 179 -13.87 0.36 -21.74
CA ASP A 179 -13.75 1.82 -21.83
C ASP A 179 -15.01 2.52 -22.40
N ASN A 180 -16.21 2.06 -22.02
CA ASN A 180 -17.45 2.78 -22.36
C ASN A 180 -17.55 4.02 -21.46
N MET A 181 -17.10 5.16 -22.01
CA MET A 181 -17.03 6.42 -21.28
C MET A 181 -18.42 7.03 -21.11
N VAL A 182 -18.70 7.44 -19.88
CA VAL A 182 -19.94 8.13 -19.50
C VAL A 182 -19.62 9.38 -18.67
N GLU A 183 -20.61 10.26 -18.46
CA GLU A 183 -20.40 11.55 -17.79
C GLU A 183 -19.79 11.42 -16.38
N ASN A 184 -20.26 10.43 -15.61
CA ASN A 184 -19.80 10.22 -14.23
C ASN A 184 -18.94 8.97 -14.05
N GLY A 185 -18.23 8.51 -15.12
CA GLY A 185 -17.34 7.37 -14.98
C GLY A 185 -17.03 6.62 -16.25
N VAL A 186 -16.79 5.31 -16.07
CA VAL A 186 -16.54 4.36 -17.15
C VAL A 186 -17.24 3.04 -16.87
N VAL A 187 -17.75 2.40 -17.91
CA VAL A 187 -18.40 1.09 -17.84
C VAL A 187 -17.58 0.06 -18.63
N HIS A 188 -17.21 -1.03 -17.97
CA HIS A 188 -16.62 -2.20 -18.60
C HIS A 188 -17.62 -3.34 -18.62
N VAL A 189 -17.95 -3.83 -19.80
CA VAL A 189 -18.84 -4.99 -19.94
C VAL A 189 -18.06 -6.25 -19.61
N MET A 190 -18.63 -7.08 -18.74
CA MET A 190 -18.01 -8.29 -18.22
C MET A 190 -18.62 -9.55 -18.85
N GLY A 191 -17.76 -10.47 -19.23
CA GLY A 191 -18.20 -11.79 -19.71
C GLY A 191 -18.60 -12.75 -18.58
N LYS A 192 -18.27 -12.45 -17.32
CA LYS A 192 -18.68 -13.17 -16.11
C LYS A 192 -18.88 -12.20 -14.96
N VAL A 193 -19.74 -12.57 -14.01
CA VAL A 193 -19.85 -11.88 -12.72
C VAL A 193 -18.53 -12.02 -11.96
N ILE A 194 -18.10 -10.95 -11.28
CA ILE A 194 -16.96 -11.00 -10.36
C ILE A 194 -17.47 -11.64 -9.06
N PRO A 195 -17.04 -12.87 -8.73
CA PRO A 195 -17.50 -13.50 -7.49
C PRO A 195 -16.97 -12.73 -6.27
N PRO A 196 -17.78 -12.59 -5.21
CA PRO A 196 -17.31 -12.01 -3.96
C PRO A 196 -16.14 -12.80 -3.38
N THR A 197 -15.06 -12.10 -2.98
CA THR A 197 -13.92 -12.72 -2.32
C THR A 197 -14.21 -12.89 -0.84
N SER A 198 -14.18 -14.14 -0.35
CA SER A 198 -14.52 -14.51 1.03
C SER A 198 -13.43 -15.31 1.74
N ARG A 199 -12.56 -16.02 1.00
CA ARG A 199 -11.49 -16.83 1.57
C ARG A 199 -10.30 -15.99 2.03
N ASN A 200 -9.85 -16.20 3.26
CA ASN A 200 -8.61 -15.61 3.77
C ASN A 200 -7.37 -16.26 3.15
N LEU A 201 -6.20 -15.67 3.39
CA LEU A 201 -4.95 -16.10 2.78
C LEU A 201 -4.61 -17.58 3.05
N PRO A 202 -4.66 -18.11 4.30
CA PRO A 202 -4.46 -19.54 4.53
C PRO A 202 -5.49 -20.42 3.81
N GLY A 203 -6.74 -19.98 3.75
CA GLY A 203 -7.79 -20.68 3.05
C GLY A 203 -7.49 -20.83 1.55
N VAL A 204 -7.06 -19.74 0.91
CA VAL A 204 -6.69 -19.77 -0.51
C VAL A 204 -5.48 -20.68 -0.74
N ILE A 205 -4.44 -20.66 0.11
CA ILE A 205 -3.30 -21.58 0.01
C ILE A 205 -3.77 -23.05 0.07
N SER A 206 -4.74 -23.36 0.94
CA SER A 206 -5.26 -24.71 1.11
C SER A 206 -6.13 -25.19 -0.07
N ASP A 207 -6.74 -24.28 -0.83
CA ASP A 207 -7.64 -24.63 -1.94
C ASP A 207 -6.87 -25.15 -3.18
N TYR A 208 -5.59 -24.78 -3.31
CA TYR A 208 -4.79 -25.17 -4.47
C TYR A 208 -3.78 -26.26 -4.15
N LYS A 209 -3.95 -27.41 -4.80
CA LYS A 209 -3.12 -28.62 -4.58
C LYS A 209 -1.63 -28.41 -4.84
N TYR A 210 -1.27 -27.49 -5.70
CA TYR A 210 0.11 -27.17 -6.02
C TYR A 210 0.84 -26.32 -4.96
N PHE A 211 0.17 -25.95 -3.87
CA PHE A 211 0.76 -25.39 -2.66
C PHE A 211 0.70 -26.38 -1.47
N SER A 212 0.52 -27.68 -1.73
CA SER A 212 0.24 -28.67 -0.70
C SER A 212 1.36 -28.82 0.34
N LEU A 213 2.62 -28.73 -0.08
CA LEU A 213 3.78 -28.81 0.83
C LEU A 213 3.86 -27.59 1.73
N PHE A 214 3.71 -26.39 1.15
CA PHE A 214 3.70 -25.16 1.94
C PHE A 214 2.51 -25.12 2.89
N ASN A 215 1.32 -25.51 2.44
CA ASN A 215 0.14 -25.61 3.29
C ASN A 215 0.36 -26.61 4.46
N ALA A 216 0.97 -27.75 4.21
CA ALA A 216 1.29 -28.71 5.26
C ALA A 216 2.24 -28.13 6.32
N ALA A 217 3.22 -27.32 5.92
CA ALA A 217 4.10 -26.60 6.84
C ALA A 217 3.36 -25.50 7.61
N LEU A 218 2.50 -24.75 6.94
CA LEU A 218 1.67 -23.70 7.53
C LEU A 218 0.77 -24.28 8.64
N VAL A 219 0.12 -25.41 8.38
CA VAL A 219 -0.73 -26.13 9.35
C VAL A 219 0.10 -26.71 10.49
N ALA A 220 1.22 -27.39 10.18
CA ALA A 220 2.06 -28.03 11.20
C ALA A 220 2.63 -27.04 12.22
N THR A 221 2.96 -25.83 11.76
CA THR A 221 3.48 -24.75 12.62
C THR A 221 2.36 -23.98 13.35
N GLY A 222 1.10 -24.13 12.93
CA GLY A 222 -0.02 -23.34 13.43
C GLY A 222 0.08 -21.85 13.06
N PHE A 223 1.01 -21.48 12.16
CA PHE A 223 1.22 -20.09 11.75
C PHE A 223 0.01 -19.50 11.02
N GLN A 224 -0.81 -20.34 10.42
CA GLN A 224 -2.09 -19.95 9.82
C GLN A 224 -2.96 -19.10 10.75
N ASP A 225 -2.94 -19.34 12.05
CA ASP A 225 -3.76 -18.62 13.03
C ASP A 225 -3.35 -17.14 13.15
N SER A 226 -2.09 -16.82 12.83
CA SER A 226 -1.56 -15.45 12.78
C SER A 226 -2.00 -14.67 11.54
N LEU A 227 -2.58 -15.36 10.56
CA LEU A 227 -2.97 -14.79 9.25
C LEU A 227 -4.51 -14.70 9.09
N LEU A 228 -5.28 -14.81 10.17
CA LEU A 228 -6.75 -14.85 10.09
C LEU A 228 -7.41 -13.47 10.12
N LEU A 229 -6.74 -12.47 10.69
CA LEU A 229 -7.32 -11.15 10.87
C LEU A 229 -7.50 -10.45 9.51
N ASP A 230 -8.64 -9.79 9.32
CA ASP A 230 -8.95 -8.96 8.14
C ASP A 230 -9.16 -7.50 8.54
N LYS A 231 -9.93 -7.26 9.60
CA LYS A 231 -10.35 -5.92 10.01
C LYS A 231 -10.38 -5.80 11.53
N ASP A 232 -10.03 -4.62 12.02
CA ASP A 232 -10.23 -4.27 13.42
C ASP A 232 -11.69 -3.85 13.64
N GLU A 233 -12.51 -4.79 14.12
CA GLU A 233 -13.94 -4.56 14.41
C GLU A 233 -14.15 -3.61 15.62
N LYS A 234 -13.10 -3.32 16.38
CA LYS A 234 -13.15 -2.37 17.50
C LYS A 234 -12.75 -0.96 17.11
N PHE A 235 -12.22 -0.79 15.91
CA PHE A 235 -11.82 0.53 15.42
C PHE A 235 -13.07 1.39 15.20
N VAL A 236 -13.10 2.55 15.87
CA VAL A 236 -14.15 3.55 15.73
C VAL A 236 -13.56 4.78 15.04
N PRO A 237 -14.00 5.13 13.83
CA PRO A 237 -13.54 6.32 13.14
C PRO A 237 -13.83 7.59 13.96
N ILE A 238 -12.86 8.47 14.00
CA ILE A 238 -13.01 9.79 14.63
C ILE A 238 -13.12 10.85 13.55
N ASN A 239 -14.16 11.66 13.59
CA ASN A 239 -14.31 12.78 12.67
C ASN A 239 -13.46 13.97 13.13
N TYR A 240 -12.18 13.94 12.85
CA TYR A 240 -11.26 15.02 13.17
C TYR A 240 -11.55 16.29 12.39
N ASN A 241 -12.12 16.20 11.19
CA ASN A 241 -12.54 17.35 10.41
C ASN A 241 -13.62 18.16 11.15
N ALA A 242 -14.60 17.49 11.75
CA ALA A 242 -15.62 18.14 12.59
C ALA A 242 -15.04 18.75 13.87
N LEU A 243 -13.92 18.23 14.36
CA LEU A 243 -13.19 18.76 15.51
C LEU A 243 -12.23 19.93 15.15
N GLY A 244 -12.18 20.32 13.88
CA GLY A 244 -11.35 21.43 13.41
C GLY A 244 -9.89 21.04 13.12
N TYR A 245 -9.56 19.76 13.02
CA TYR A 245 -8.21 19.27 12.69
C TYR A 245 -7.99 19.05 11.20
N GLY A 246 -9.02 19.20 10.36
CA GLY A 246 -8.98 18.90 8.92
C GLY A 246 -8.08 19.78 8.06
N THR A 247 -7.38 20.75 8.66
CA THR A 247 -6.45 21.66 7.98
C THR A 247 -5.05 21.61 8.60
N ALA A 248 -4.61 20.46 9.09
CA ALA A 248 -3.21 20.30 9.46
C ALA A 248 -2.34 20.68 8.25
N ALA A 249 -1.33 21.50 8.48
CA ALA A 249 -0.43 22.00 7.43
C ALA A 249 -1.11 22.78 6.28
N SER A 250 -2.26 23.41 6.51
CA SER A 250 -3.02 24.16 5.48
C SER A 250 -3.56 23.32 4.34
N MET A 251 -3.63 21.99 4.51
CA MET A 251 -4.10 21.05 3.50
C MET A 251 -5.38 20.35 3.98
N PRO A 252 -6.46 20.32 3.19
CA PRO A 252 -7.63 19.50 3.49
C PRO A 252 -7.21 18.04 3.58
N SER A 253 -7.67 17.34 4.60
CA SER A 253 -7.32 15.93 4.83
C SER A 253 -8.57 15.14 5.16
N LYS A 254 -8.59 13.86 4.76
CA LYS A 254 -9.69 12.92 5.06
C LYS A 254 -9.44 12.19 6.36
N ASP A 255 -10.50 11.90 7.10
CA ASP A 255 -10.43 11.00 8.23
C ASP A 255 -10.26 9.55 7.75
N VAL A 256 -9.50 8.75 8.49
CA VAL A 256 -9.40 7.32 8.22
C VAL A 256 -10.66 6.62 8.74
N GLU A 257 -11.35 5.90 7.89
CA GLU A 257 -12.65 5.30 8.19
C GLU A 257 -12.58 3.83 8.61
N THR A 258 -11.49 3.12 8.28
CA THR A 258 -11.34 1.69 8.52
C THR A 258 -9.92 1.36 8.96
N LYS A 259 -9.77 0.23 9.67
CA LYS A 259 -8.46 -0.34 10.00
C LYS A 259 -8.45 -1.81 9.61
N PHE A 260 -7.76 -2.10 8.50
CA PHE A 260 -7.56 -3.46 8.02
C PHE A 260 -6.22 -4.02 8.45
N PHE A 261 -6.20 -5.34 8.66
CA PHE A 261 -5.01 -6.15 8.75
C PHE A 261 -4.86 -6.93 7.45
N LYS A 262 -3.73 -6.82 6.80
CA LYS A 262 -3.46 -7.46 5.51
C LYS A 262 -2.10 -8.11 5.51
N TYR A 263 -1.99 -9.18 4.75
CA TYR A 263 -0.78 -9.99 4.67
C TYR A 263 -0.37 -10.20 3.22
N THR A 264 0.90 -10.38 3.01
CA THR A 264 1.42 -10.86 1.72
C THR A 264 2.23 -12.11 1.98
N GLY A 265 1.92 -13.17 1.25
CA GLY A 265 2.67 -14.42 1.23
C GLY A 265 3.47 -14.52 -0.06
N PHE A 266 4.75 -14.87 0.07
CA PHE A 266 5.63 -15.27 -1.02
C PHE A 266 5.76 -16.78 -0.98
N ILE A 267 5.06 -17.50 -1.88
CA ILE A 267 4.78 -18.93 -1.70
C ILE A 267 5.33 -19.72 -2.87
N GLU A 268 6.09 -20.78 -2.58
CA GLU A 268 6.58 -21.73 -3.55
C GLU A 268 5.50 -22.72 -3.96
N PRO A 269 5.25 -22.94 -5.27
CA PRO A 269 4.55 -24.12 -5.74
C PRO A 269 5.33 -25.40 -5.42
N ASP A 270 4.64 -26.52 -5.25
CA ASP A 270 5.25 -27.82 -4.92
C ASP A 270 6.36 -28.24 -5.90
N GLU A 271 6.27 -27.87 -7.17
CA GLU A 271 7.31 -28.13 -8.15
C GLU A 271 8.65 -27.48 -7.80
N VAL A 272 8.63 -26.28 -7.22
CA VAL A 272 9.84 -25.59 -6.77
C VAL A 272 10.52 -26.42 -5.67
N PHE A 273 9.78 -26.96 -4.73
CA PHE A 273 10.31 -27.88 -3.72
C PHE A 273 10.85 -29.18 -4.33
N ASN A 274 10.12 -29.73 -5.32
CA ASN A 274 10.49 -30.97 -5.99
C ASN A 274 11.84 -30.87 -6.72
N GLU A 275 12.17 -29.70 -7.29
CA GLU A 275 13.49 -29.45 -7.91
C GLU A 275 14.66 -29.60 -6.93
N TYR A 276 14.41 -29.43 -5.63
CA TYR A 276 15.40 -29.63 -4.57
C TYR A 276 15.29 -30.97 -3.87
N GLY A 277 14.47 -31.90 -4.40
CA GLY A 277 14.27 -33.21 -3.81
C GLY A 277 13.42 -33.25 -2.56
N ILE A 278 12.59 -32.22 -2.36
CA ILE A 278 11.66 -32.07 -1.23
C ILE A 278 10.27 -32.46 -1.73
N TYR A 279 9.78 -33.62 -1.33
CA TYR A 279 8.51 -34.19 -1.79
C TYR A 279 7.49 -34.32 -0.65
N THR A 280 7.97 -34.29 0.60
CA THR A 280 7.14 -34.51 1.78
C THR A 280 7.39 -33.41 2.83
N LEU A 281 6.45 -33.29 3.76
CA LEU A 281 6.64 -32.39 4.91
C LEU A 281 7.90 -32.76 5.74
N ASP A 282 8.26 -34.03 5.81
CA ASP A 282 9.45 -34.45 6.57
C ASP A 282 10.75 -34.06 5.84
N ASP A 283 10.76 -34.09 4.50
CA ASP A 283 11.87 -33.53 3.71
C ASP A 283 12.00 -32.02 3.95
N LEU A 284 10.86 -31.29 3.97
CA LEU A 284 10.85 -29.85 4.23
C LEU A 284 11.32 -29.51 5.65
N LYS A 285 10.94 -30.30 6.65
CA LYS A 285 11.45 -30.16 8.04
C LYS A 285 12.98 -30.33 8.07
N ALA A 286 13.49 -31.36 7.42
CA ALA A 286 14.94 -31.61 7.35
C ALA A 286 15.68 -30.46 6.61
N PHE A 287 15.09 -29.95 5.54
CA PHE A 287 15.59 -28.78 4.83
C PHE A 287 15.61 -27.53 5.73
N ALA A 288 14.53 -27.24 6.44
CA ALA A 288 14.46 -26.12 7.35
C ALA A 288 15.48 -26.25 8.50
N GLU A 289 15.67 -27.45 9.09
CA GLU A 289 16.66 -27.69 10.12
C GLU A 289 18.10 -27.44 9.63
N LYS A 290 18.41 -27.69 8.37
CA LYS A 290 19.71 -27.39 7.75
C LYS A 290 20.03 -25.88 7.82
N TRP A 291 19.04 -25.03 7.56
CA TRP A 291 19.25 -23.58 7.45
C TRP A 291 19.02 -22.81 8.76
N TYR A 292 18.03 -23.24 9.56
CA TYR A 292 17.62 -22.53 10.79
C TYR A 292 18.03 -23.23 12.07
N GLY A 293 18.71 -24.40 11.95
CA GLY A 293 19.20 -25.18 13.08
C GLY A 293 18.12 -26.10 13.69
N THR A 294 18.49 -26.78 14.78
CA THR A 294 17.67 -27.83 15.39
C THR A 294 17.09 -27.43 16.75
N LYS A 295 17.06 -26.15 17.07
CA LYS A 295 16.44 -25.65 18.30
C LYS A 295 14.95 -25.97 18.30
N GLU A 296 14.40 -26.35 19.46
CA GLU A 296 12.99 -26.73 19.60
C GLU A 296 12.54 -27.84 18.61
N LYS A 297 13.44 -28.79 18.29
CA LYS A 297 13.13 -29.89 17.37
C LYS A 297 11.91 -30.68 17.83
N GLY A 298 10.95 -30.88 16.92
CA GLY A 298 9.68 -31.55 17.18
C GLY A 298 8.58 -30.65 17.80
N ASN A 299 8.91 -29.45 18.26
CA ASN A 299 7.94 -28.45 18.73
C ASN A 299 7.66 -27.43 17.62
N TYR A 300 6.95 -27.83 16.59
CA TYR A 300 6.77 -27.02 15.35
C TYR A 300 6.02 -25.71 15.57
N LYS A 301 5.28 -25.56 16.66
CA LYS A 301 4.56 -24.31 17.00
C LYS A 301 5.44 -23.29 17.73
N HIS A 302 6.62 -23.67 18.16
CA HIS A 302 7.53 -22.77 18.86
C HIS A 302 8.23 -21.82 17.88
N PRO A 303 8.30 -20.49 18.15
CA PRO A 303 8.96 -19.52 17.25
C PRO A 303 10.44 -19.81 16.93
N ASP A 304 11.14 -20.51 17.84
CA ASP A 304 12.53 -20.91 17.61
C ASP A 304 12.68 -22.19 16.77
N ASN A 305 11.59 -22.91 16.46
CA ASN A 305 11.65 -24.09 15.61
C ASN A 305 12.00 -23.73 14.17
N ALA A 306 12.81 -24.56 13.52
CA ALA A 306 13.29 -24.33 12.17
C ALA A 306 12.15 -24.19 11.13
N LEU A 307 11.14 -25.07 11.19
CA LEU A 307 10.01 -25.02 10.26
C LEU A 307 9.16 -23.78 10.50
N TYR A 308 8.95 -23.38 11.77
CA TYR A 308 8.25 -22.14 12.10
C TYR A 308 8.96 -20.92 11.51
N LYS A 309 10.30 -20.84 11.68
CA LYS A 309 11.11 -19.75 11.12
C LYS A 309 11.04 -19.72 9.59
N PHE A 310 11.11 -20.88 8.97
CA PHE A 310 10.94 -21.00 7.52
C PHE A 310 9.60 -20.40 7.08
N VAL A 311 8.49 -20.87 7.64
CA VAL A 311 7.15 -20.38 7.29
C VAL A 311 6.99 -18.88 7.58
N ALA A 312 7.40 -18.42 8.76
CA ALA A 312 7.24 -17.02 9.17
C ALA A 312 8.02 -16.04 8.28
N TYR A 313 9.15 -16.46 7.71
CA TYR A 313 9.93 -15.62 6.80
C TYR A 313 9.24 -15.36 5.46
N HIS A 314 8.26 -16.17 5.05
CA HIS A 314 7.52 -16.01 3.81
C HIS A 314 6.39 -14.99 3.86
N PHE A 315 6.10 -14.41 5.02
CA PHE A 315 4.99 -13.49 5.19
C PHE A 315 5.45 -12.11 5.65
N VAL A 316 4.77 -11.09 5.13
CA VAL A 316 4.87 -9.71 5.61
C VAL A 316 3.48 -9.18 5.96
N GLU A 317 3.39 -8.37 7.03
CA GLU A 317 2.13 -7.82 7.54
C GLU A 317 1.75 -6.55 6.78
N ARG A 318 1.46 -6.70 5.49
CA ARG A 318 0.94 -5.65 4.61
C ARG A 318 0.36 -6.22 3.33
N GLU A 319 -0.47 -5.45 2.64
CA GLU A 319 -0.97 -5.80 1.31
C GLU A 319 -0.01 -5.27 0.25
N ILE A 320 0.69 -6.18 -0.43
CA ILE A 320 1.64 -5.84 -1.50
C ILE A 320 1.30 -6.66 -2.73
N ALA A 321 0.58 -6.07 -3.66
CA ALA A 321 0.33 -6.65 -4.97
C ALA A 321 1.56 -6.52 -5.87
N TYR A 322 1.63 -7.27 -6.96
CA TYR A 322 2.78 -7.29 -7.85
C TYR A 322 3.18 -5.89 -8.35
N ASN A 323 2.20 -5.06 -8.71
CA ASN A 323 2.43 -3.67 -9.14
C ASN A 323 2.79 -2.71 -7.99
N ASP A 324 2.62 -3.14 -6.74
CA ASP A 324 2.85 -2.32 -5.54
C ASP A 324 4.13 -2.69 -4.81
N ILE A 325 4.82 -3.77 -5.23
CA ILE A 325 5.98 -4.32 -4.51
C ILE A 325 7.09 -3.28 -4.38
N ILE A 326 7.34 -2.49 -5.44
CA ILE A 326 8.22 -1.35 -5.37
C ILE A 326 7.46 -0.13 -5.84
N PHE A 327 6.93 0.57 -4.87
CA PHE A 327 6.16 1.78 -5.11
C PHE A 327 7.09 2.99 -5.11
N HIS A 328 7.31 3.57 -6.29
CA HIS A 328 8.19 4.72 -6.43
C HIS A 328 7.50 5.96 -6.92
N ASN A 329 6.23 6.00 -6.91
CA ASN A 329 5.43 7.14 -7.30
C ASN A 329 4.21 6.76 -8.13
N PHE A 330 3.30 7.69 -8.22
CA PHE A 330 2.12 7.55 -9.03
C PHE A 330 1.92 8.83 -9.84
N LYS A 331 1.18 8.73 -10.90
CA LYS A 331 0.78 9.89 -11.68
C LYS A 331 -0.07 10.80 -10.81
N TYR A 332 0.39 12.00 -10.63
CA TYR A 332 -0.18 12.95 -9.70
C TYR A 332 -0.40 14.30 -10.38
N THR A 333 -1.64 14.75 -10.40
CA THR A 333 -2.00 16.09 -10.87
C THR A 333 -2.59 16.84 -9.69
N ASN A 334 -1.87 17.80 -9.15
CA ASN A 334 -2.36 18.62 -8.05
C ASN A 334 -2.95 19.91 -8.56
N LYS A 335 -4.13 20.26 -8.09
CA LYS A 335 -4.80 21.52 -8.37
C LYS A 335 -3.97 22.77 -7.94
N TYR A 336 -3.06 22.60 -6.99
CA TYR A 336 -2.27 23.70 -6.38
C TYR A 336 -0.79 23.67 -6.73
N TRP A 337 -0.30 22.54 -7.25
CA TRP A 337 1.09 22.37 -7.67
C TRP A 337 1.08 21.99 -9.13
N THR A 338 1.70 22.75 -9.97
CA THR A 338 1.77 22.52 -11.43
C THR A 338 2.70 21.36 -11.80
N LEU A 339 2.98 20.46 -10.90
CA LEU A 339 3.80 19.29 -11.16
C LEU A 339 2.93 18.18 -11.73
N GLU A 340 3.02 17.93 -13.01
CA GLU A 340 2.67 16.63 -13.59
C GLU A 340 3.80 15.66 -13.25
N VAL A 341 3.59 14.79 -12.29
CA VAL A 341 4.47 13.66 -12.08
C VAL A 341 3.98 12.55 -13.02
N THR A 342 4.65 12.41 -14.13
CA THR A 342 4.49 11.25 -15.01
C THR A 342 4.96 9.98 -14.28
N SER A 343 4.45 8.81 -14.67
CA SER A 343 4.71 7.55 -14.01
C SER A 343 6.19 7.35 -13.65
N SER A 344 6.45 6.66 -12.56
CA SER A 344 7.81 6.37 -12.06
C SER A 344 8.75 5.74 -13.08
N GLU A 345 8.21 5.18 -14.15
CA GLU A 345 9.01 4.56 -15.20
C GLU A 345 9.74 5.59 -16.08
N ASP A 346 9.18 6.78 -16.24
CA ASP A 346 9.69 7.76 -17.18
C ASP A 346 10.74 8.72 -16.60
N VAL A 347 10.75 8.97 -15.30
CA VAL A 347 11.49 10.11 -14.76
C VAL A 347 12.64 9.72 -13.82
N MET A 348 12.55 8.62 -13.09
CA MET A 348 13.40 8.49 -11.92
C MET A 348 14.64 7.66 -12.04
N LEU A 349 14.69 6.68 -12.82
CA LEU A 349 15.68 5.65 -12.54
C LEU A 349 16.35 5.11 -13.78
N GLN A 350 16.60 5.97 -14.72
CA GLN A 350 17.59 5.68 -15.74
C GLN A 350 18.95 5.50 -15.04
N GLY A 351 19.30 4.27 -14.78
CA GLY A 351 20.62 3.92 -14.28
C GLY A 351 20.70 3.21 -12.91
N TYR A 352 19.60 3.02 -12.17
CA TYR A 352 19.65 2.43 -10.82
C TYR A 352 18.60 1.35 -10.59
N ASP A 353 18.98 0.36 -9.78
CA ASP A 353 18.03 -0.64 -9.27
C ASP A 353 17.07 0.02 -8.27
N ARG A 354 15.79 -0.34 -8.37
CA ARG A 354 14.79 0.07 -7.40
C ARG A 354 14.74 -0.96 -6.29
N THR A 355 14.86 -0.52 -5.06
CA THR A 355 14.91 -1.41 -3.88
C THR A 355 14.04 -0.88 -2.77
N ASP A 356 13.28 -1.78 -2.14
CA ASP A 356 12.61 -1.56 -0.86
C ASP A 356 12.91 -2.71 0.10
N TYR A 357 12.62 -2.50 1.39
CA TYR A 357 12.93 -3.45 2.46
C TYR A 357 11.69 -3.70 3.28
N PHE A 358 11.29 -4.96 3.39
CA PHE A 358 10.12 -5.36 4.16
C PHE A 358 10.53 -6.22 5.35
N GLU A 359 10.03 -5.88 6.52
CA GLU A 359 10.18 -6.72 7.69
C GLU A 359 9.26 -7.94 7.56
N SER A 360 9.83 -9.14 7.61
CA SER A 360 9.06 -10.39 7.60
C SER A 360 8.36 -10.62 8.93
N MET A 361 7.36 -11.48 8.96
CA MET A 361 6.72 -11.89 10.23
C MET A 361 7.64 -12.74 11.13
N LEU A 362 8.80 -13.17 10.63
CA LEU A 362 9.88 -13.70 11.45
C LEU A 362 10.66 -12.57 12.18
N GLY A 363 10.65 -11.36 11.66
CA GLY A 363 11.40 -10.19 12.12
C GLY A 363 12.48 -9.73 11.15
N PRO A 364 13.39 -10.58 10.63
CA PRO A 364 14.42 -10.15 9.69
C PRO A 364 13.87 -9.54 8.40
N LEU A 365 14.66 -8.63 7.83
CA LEU A 365 14.31 -7.93 6.60
C LEU A 365 14.41 -8.84 5.36
N MET A 366 13.51 -8.60 4.43
CA MET A 366 13.61 -8.99 3.02
C MET A 366 14.02 -7.78 2.20
N LYS A 367 15.04 -7.91 1.37
CA LYS A 367 15.38 -6.93 0.35
C LYS A 367 14.64 -7.27 -0.93
N VAL A 368 13.78 -6.39 -1.40
CA VAL A 368 13.08 -6.57 -2.66
C VAL A 368 13.60 -5.56 -3.68
N THR A 369 13.97 -6.05 -4.85
CA THR A 369 14.61 -5.22 -5.88
C THR A 369 14.03 -5.50 -7.25
N LYS A 370 13.73 -4.42 -7.98
CA LYS A 370 13.51 -4.42 -9.42
C LYS A 370 14.78 -3.90 -10.08
N PRO A 371 15.66 -4.78 -10.58
CA PRO A 371 16.93 -4.37 -11.17
C PRO A 371 16.70 -3.55 -12.44
N LEU A 372 17.60 -2.63 -12.71
CA LEU A 372 17.65 -1.99 -14.01
C LEU A 372 18.14 -3.00 -15.04
N SER A 373 17.23 -3.52 -15.85
CA SER A 373 17.57 -4.41 -16.95
C SER A 373 17.33 -3.70 -18.28
N THR A 374 18.32 -3.76 -19.15
CA THR A 374 18.22 -3.29 -20.54
C THR A 374 17.66 -4.36 -21.49
N THR A 375 17.57 -5.62 -21.04
CA THR A 375 17.30 -6.78 -21.91
C THR A 375 16.23 -7.74 -21.41
N GLN A 376 15.85 -7.68 -20.14
CA GLN A 376 14.80 -8.54 -19.58
C GLN A 376 13.78 -7.64 -18.89
N GLY A 377 12.50 -7.98 -19.10
CA GLY A 377 11.38 -7.24 -18.55
C GLY A 377 11.51 -6.96 -17.03
N ALA A 378 10.51 -6.34 -16.52
CA ALA A 378 10.50 -5.78 -15.17
C ALA A 378 10.45 -6.81 -14.03
N ASP A 379 11.29 -7.86 -14.05
CA ASP A 379 11.32 -8.88 -12.99
C ASP A 379 11.68 -8.28 -11.62
N ILE A 380 11.02 -8.79 -10.58
CA ILE A 380 11.21 -8.37 -9.19
C ILE A 380 11.78 -9.55 -8.40
N PHE A 381 12.81 -9.28 -7.62
CA PHE A 381 13.53 -10.30 -6.87
C PHE A 381 13.54 -10.02 -5.38
N ILE A 382 13.37 -11.07 -4.58
CA ILE A 382 13.59 -11.06 -3.14
C ILE A 382 15.05 -11.46 -2.86
N ASN A 383 15.67 -10.79 -1.89
CA ASN A 383 17.06 -10.98 -1.48
C ASN A 383 18.02 -10.87 -2.69
N TYR A 384 17.81 -9.79 -3.46
CA TYR A 384 18.60 -9.50 -4.65
C TYR A 384 20.04 -9.13 -4.34
N SER A 385 20.97 -9.75 -5.05
CA SER A 385 22.38 -9.44 -5.02
C SER A 385 22.95 -9.40 -6.43
N LYS A 386 23.76 -8.39 -6.73
CA LYS A 386 24.57 -8.32 -7.98
C LYS A 386 25.75 -9.28 -7.94
N ARG A 387 26.07 -9.85 -6.79
CA ARG A 387 27.16 -10.80 -6.63
C ARG A 387 26.72 -12.15 -7.17
N GLU A 388 27.39 -12.62 -8.21
CA GLU A 388 27.06 -13.90 -8.87
C GLU A 388 27.24 -15.11 -7.95
N ILE A 389 28.21 -15.06 -7.04
CA ILE A 389 28.53 -16.13 -6.10
C ILE A 389 28.32 -15.63 -4.68
N PRO A 390 27.33 -16.13 -3.93
CA PRO A 390 27.13 -15.81 -2.53
C PRO A 390 28.32 -16.28 -1.67
N PHE A 391 28.43 -15.79 -0.43
CA PHE A 391 29.48 -16.22 0.51
C PHE A 391 29.39 -17.71 0.79
N ASN A 392 28.20 -18.23 0.97
CA ASN A 392 27.93 -19.66 1.00
C ASN A 392 27.45 -20.12 -0.39
N PRO A 393 28.23 -20.93 -1.15
CA PRO A 393 27.83 -21.38 -2.48
C PRO A 393 26.51 -22.17 -2.53
N GLU A 394 26.11 -22.82 -1.44
CA GLU A 394 24.83 -23.53 -1.35
C GLU A 394 23.62 -22.57 -1.43
N LEU A 395 23.81 -21.29 -1.06
CA LEU A 395 22.78 -20.24 -1.17
C LEU A 395 22.52 -19.77 -2.60
N ARG A 396 23.32 -20.17 -3.59
CA ARG A 396 23.21 -19.70 -4.98
C ARG A 396 21.79 -19.86 -5.55
N HIS A 397 21.06 -20.86 -5.08
CA HIS A 397 19.70 -21.15 -5.52
C HIS A 397 18.62 -20.59 -4.57
N HIS A 398 18.99 -19.86 -3.52
CA HIS A 398 18.11 -19.34 -2.50
C HIS A 398 18.21 -17.81 -2.32
N ILE A 399 19.01 -17.15 -3.17
CA ILE A 399 19.04 -15.69 -3.35
C ILE A 399 18.55 -15.34 -4.75
N ASN A 400 18.25 -14.07 -4.98
CA ASN A 400 17.66 -13.62 -6.23
C ASN A 400 16.38 -14.42 -6.57
N VAL A 401 15.54 -14.60 -5.54
CA VAL A 401 14.27 -15.31 -5.66
C VAL A 401 13.31 -14.43 -6.44
N ARG A 402 12.90 -14.89 -7.61
CA ARG A 402 12.02 -14.11 -8.49
C ARG A 402 10.57 -14.25 -8.06
N ILE A 403 9.87 -13.14 -8.01
CA ILE A 403 8.42 -13.11 -7.86
C ILE A 403 7.80 -13.32 -9.24
N ILE A 404 7.00 -14.36 -9.39
CA ILE A 404 6.38 -14.68 -10.66
C ILE A 404 5.18 -13.75 -10.90
N PRO A 405 5.16 -13.01 -12.03
CA PRO A 405 4.03 -12.14 -12.35
C PRO A 405 2.70 -12.90 -12.40
N PRO A 406 1.56 -12.31 -12.02
CA PRO A 406 0.25 -12.97 -12.03
C PRO A 406 -0.13 -13.59 -13.37
N THR A 407 0.07 -12.89 -14.48
CA THR A 407 -0.22 -13.38 -15.82
C THR A 407 0.68 -14.55 -16.21
N GLU A 408 1.98 -14.44 -15.92
CA GLU A 408 2.92 -15.52 -16.18
C GLU A 408 2.54 -16.78 -15.41
N PHE A 409 2.32 -16.63 -14.07
CA PHE A 409 1.97 -17.77 -13.23
C PHE A 409 0.75 -18.52 -13.75
N THR A 410 -0.32 -17.82 -14.07
CA THR A 410 -1.58 -18.41 -14.53
C THR A 410 -1.51 -19.00 -15.94
N THR A 411 -0.43 -18.73 -16.70
CA THR A 411 -0.21 -19.26 -18.03
C THR A 411 0.89 -20.35 -18.08
N MET A 412 1.68 -20.51 -17.00
CA MET A 412 2.75 -21.52 -16.95
C MET A 412 2.21 -22.95 -17.08
N LYS A 413 1.06 -23.23 -16.43
CA LYS A 413 0.43 -24.54 -16.41
C LYS A 413 -1.08 -24.43 -16.40
N GLU A 414 -1.76 -25.42 -16.97
CA GLU A 414 -3.21 -25.50 -16.98
C GLU A 414 -3.80 -25.52 -15.54
N GLU A 415 -3.16 -26.22 -14.62
CA GLU A 415 -3.59 -26.29 -13.21
C GLU A 415 -3.53 -24.95 -12.48
N TYR A 416 -2.71 -23.98 -12.96
CA TYR A 416 -2.59 -22.63 -12.40
C TYR A 416 -3.56 -21.63 -13.03
N ALA A 417 -4.23 -22.03 -14.11
CA ALA A 417 -5.04 -21.12 -14.94
C ALA A 417 -6.17 -20.39 -14.18
N ASN A 418 -6.65 -20.94 -13.07
CA ASN A 418 -7.72 -20.38 -12.26
C ASN A 418 -7.24 -19.78 -10.94
N PHE A 419 -5.93 -19.61 -10.75
CA PHE A 419 -5.39 -19.06 -9.52
C PHE A 419 -5.77 -17.58 -9.38
N ASN A 420 -6.34 -17.21 -8.24
CA ASN A 420 -6.57 -15.81 -7.86
C ASN A 420 -5.58 -15.39 -6.79
N HIS A 421 -4.76 -14.40 -7.11
CA HIS A 421 -3.76 -13.85 -6.19
C HIS A 421 -4.37 -13.09 -5.00
N VAL A 422 -5.58 -12.55 -5.18
CA VAL A 422 -6.25 -11.72 -4.19
C VAL A 422 -7.07 -12.59 -3.25
N THR A 423 -6.84 -12.41 -1.96
CA THR A 423 -7.59 -13.06 -0.89
C THR A 423 -8.40 -12.03 -0.10
N LEU A 424 -9.25 -12.49 0.83
CA LEU A 424 -10.00 -11.61 1.72
C LEU A 424 -9.08 -10.61 2.47
N ASN A 425 -7.98 -11.09 2.97
CA ASN A 425 -7.09 -10.34 3.85
C ASN A 425 -5.63 -10.30 3.37
N GLY A 426 -5.39 -10.45 2.08
CA GLY A 426 -4.03 -10.32 1.57
C GLY A 426 -3.83 -10.72 0.13
N ILE A 427 -2.56 -10.89 -0.21
CA ILE A 427 -2.07 -11.23 -1.55
C ILE A 427 -1.14 -12.43 -1.46
N ILE A 428 -1.21 -13.33 -2.43
CA ILE A 428 -0.25 -14.42 -2.62
C ILE A 428 0.56 -14.12 -3.87
N ASN A 429 1.86 -14.01 -3.71
CA ASN A 429 2.83 -13.87 -4.79
C ASN A 429 3.62 -15.17 -4.92
N PRO A 430 3.39 -16.01 -5.95
CA PRO A 430 4.20 -17.18 -6.20
C PRO A 430 5.65 -16.82 -6.52
N ILE A 431 6.58 -17.67 -6.07
CA ILE A 431 8.03 -17.47 -6.26
C ILE A 431 8.69 -18.68 -6.92
N ASP A 432 9.82 -18.44 -7.61
CA ASP A 432 10.49 -19.42 -8.48
C ASP A 432 11.58 -20.23 -7.78
N ARG A 433 11.91 -19.93 -6.53
CA ARG A 433 12.96 -20.58 -5.75
C ARG A 433 12.56 -20.65 -4.29
N ILE A 434 13.14 -21.58 -3.53
CA ILE A 434 12.90 -21.68 -2.09
C ILE A 434 13.55 -20.48 -1.39
N LEU A 435 12.71 -19.69 -0.75
CA LEU A 435 13.10 -18.50 -0.01
C LEU A 435 13.61 -18.89 1.38
N ILE A 436 14.84 -18.52 1.71
CA ILE A 436 15.43 -18.72 3.04
C ILE A 436 16.09 -17.44 3.56
N TYR A 437 16.17 -17.33 4.87
CA TYR A 437 16.99 -16.32 5.54
C TYR A 437 18.31 -16.93 5.99
N ASN A 438 19.41 -16.27 5.66
CA ASN A 438 20.72 -16.61 6.16
C ASN A 438 21.44 -15.35 6.63
N GLU A 439 21.71 -15.26 7.93
CA GLU A 439 22.26 -14.08 8.59
C GLU A 439 23.59 -13.63 7.96
N ASP A 440 24.53 -14.56 7.74
CA ASP A 440 25.85 -14.22 7.22
C ASP A 440 25.78 -13.61 5.80
N GLU A 441 24.89 -14.15 4.96
CA GLU A 441 24.69 -13.65 3.60
C GLU A 441 23.97 -12.30 3.62
N MET A 442 22.96 -12.14 4.47
CA MET A 442 22.24 -10.88 4.59
C MET A 442 23.16 -9.77 5.10
N VAL A 443 23.89 -10.00 6.19
CA VAL A 443 24.82 -9.03 6.79
C VAL A 443 26.01 -8.73 5.88
N GLY A 444 26.62 -9.76 5.30
CA GLY A 444 27.85 -9.64 4.52
C GLY A 444 27.68 -9.14 3.10
N ASN A 445 26.52 -9.39 2.50
CA ASN A 445 26.27 -9.14 1.08
C ASN A 445 24.96 -8.36 0.85
N ILE A 446 23.80 -8.99 1.04
CA ILE A 446 22.49 -8.51 0.55
C ILE A 446 22.11 -7.17 1.20
N LEU A 447 22.23 -7.05 2.52
CA LEU A 447 21.93 -5.84 3.30
C LEU A 447 23.20 -5.03 3.67
N ASN A 448 24.32 -5.33 3.01
CA ASN A 448 25.55 -4.57 3.21
C ASN A 448 25.58 -3.32 2.31
N GLU A 449 24.58 -2.51 2.44
CA GLU A 449 24.36 -1.29 1.68
C GLU A 449 23.64 -0.23 2.51
N ARG A 450 23.46 0.98 1.97
CA ARG A 450 22.59 1.97 2.56
C ARG A 450 21.14 1.48 2.45
N MET A 451 20.50 1.27 3.57
CA MET A 451 19.08 0.92 3.64
C MET A 451 18.26 2.16 3.96
N ARG A 452 17.38 2.54 3.06
CA ARG A 452 16.45 3.65 3.25
C ARG A 452 15.05 3.10 3.40
N PHE A 453 14.37 3.53 4.43
CA PHE A 453 13.01 3.14 4.77
C PHE A 453 12.12 4.36 4.64
N ASP A 454 11.26 4.32 3.67
CA ASP A 454 10.18 5.28 3.54
C ASP A 454 9.23 5.21 4.73
N ILE A 455 8.59 6.32 5.07
CA ILE A 455 7.72 6.37 6.25
C ILE A 455 6.52 5.42 6.13
N ALA A 456 5.96 5.25 4.94
CA ALA A 456 4.89 4.28 4.72
C ALA A 456 5.38 2.83 4.80
N THR A 457 6.66 2.58 4.51
CA THR A 457 7.28 1.25 4.72
C THR A 457 7.46 0.95 6.20
N LEU A 458 7.69 1.95 7.03
CA LEU A 458 7.78 1.78 8.49
C LEU A 458 6.41 1.59 9.16
N LEU A 459 5.33 2.01 8.51
CA LEU A 459 3.96 2.00 9.05
C LEU A 459 3.05 1.12 8.18
N PRO A 460 3.05 -0.20 8.42
CA PRO A 460 2.32 -1.15 7.57
C PRO A 460 0.82 -0.85 7.47
N GLU A 461 0.20 -0.24 8.46
CA GLU A 461 -1.21 0.14 8.44
C GLU A 461 -1.55 1.10 7.29
N LEU A 462 -0.61 1.95 6.87
CA LEU A 462 -0.82 2.86 5.73
C LEU A 462 -0.98 2.08 4.43
N SER A 463 -0.17 1.03 4.24
CA SER A 463 -0.27 0.12 3.07
C SER A 463 -1.48 -0.81 3.19
N CYS A 464 -1.73 -1.41 4.37
CA CYS A 464 -2.89 -2.27 4.62
C CYS A 464 -4.22 -1.57 4.33
N ASN A 465 -4.27 -0.25 4.45
CA ASN A 465 -5.47 0.55 4.23
C ASN A 465 -5.48 1.33 2.92
N LYS A 466 -4.51 1.06 2.02
CA LYS A 466 -4.40 1.71 0.70
C LYS A 466 -4.29 3.23 0.77
N LEU A 467 -3.74 3.78 1.87
CA LEU A 467 -3.62 5.23 2.05
C LEU A 467 -2.55 5.87 1.14
N ARG A 468 -1.63 5.08 0.59
CA ARG A 468 -0.64 5.56 -0.39
C ARG A 468 -1.28 5.95 -1.73
N TYR A 469 -2.44 5.36 -2.05
CA TYR A 469 -3.13 5.55 -3.32
C TYR A 469 -4.22 6.59 -3.16
N TYR A 470 -3.84 7.83 -3.20
CA TYR A 470 -4.79 8.92 -3.09
C TYR A 470 -4.89 9.69 -4.40
N GLU A 471 -6.08 9.74 -4.99
CA GLU A 471 -6.35 10.70 -6.06
C GLU A 471 -6.74 12.04 -5.43
N PRO A 472 -6.02 13.11 -5.74
CA PRO A 472 -6.17 14.40 -5.05
C PRO A 472 -7.39 15.19 -5.54
N ILE A 473 -8.56 14.55 -5.69
CA ILE A 473 -9.76 15.27 -6.14
C ILE A 473 -10.29 16.20 -5.06
N ASP A 474 -10.19 15.84 -3.76
CA ASP A 474 -10.84 16.56 -2.68
C ASP A 474 -10.01 16.79 -1.42
N GLY A 475 -8.72 16.58 -1.44
CA GLY A 475 -7.89 16.75 -0.24
C GLY A 475 -6.49 16.17 -0.43
N TYR A 476 -5.61 16.39 0.51
CA TYR A 476 -4.18 16.22 0.32
C TYR A 476 -3.56 15.22 1.26
N GLY A 477 -4.35 14.60 2.13
CA GLY A 477 -3.82 13.67 3.08
C GLY A 477 -4.89 12.91 3.86
N TYR A 478 -4.41 12.08 4.76
CA TYR A 478 -5.23 11.33 5.70
C TYR A 478 -4.87 11.73 7.12
N ILE A 479 -5.89 12.04 7.92
CA ILE A 479 -5.72 12.24 9.36
C ILE A 479 -5.64 10.86 9.99
N VAL A 480 -4.47 10.53 10.53
CA VAL A 480 -4.19 9.23 11.13
C VAL A 480 -4.43 9.32 12.63
N PRO A 481 -5.40 8.56 13.18
CA PRO A 481 -5.68 8.54 14.61
C PRO A 481 -4.47 8.15 15.46
N LEU A 482 -4.41 8.59 16.71
CA LEU A 482 -3.24 8.43 17.58
C LEU A 482 -2.80 6.97 17.77
N ASP A 483 -3.75 6.05 17.90
CA ASP A 483 -3.48 4.61 18.14
C ASP A 483 -3.67 3.76 16.88
N TYR A 484 -3.63 4.41 15.70
CA TYR A 484 -3.88 3.71 14.44
C TYR A 484 -2.71 2.83 14.03
N CYS A 485 -1.47 3.36 14.10
CA CYS A 485 -0.25 2.63 13.76
C CYS A 485 0.37 2.03 15.02
N LYS A 486 0.60 0.71 15.03
CA LYS A 486 1.19 -0.01 16.18
C LYS A 486 2.63 0.39 16.47
N ASP A 487 3.38 0.75 15.43
CA ASP A 487 4.80 1.05 15.48
C ASP A 487 5.10 2.55 15.70
N VAL A 488 4.08 3.32 16.10
CA VAL A 488 4.20 4.73 16.46
C VAL A 488 3.51 5.00 17.79
N THR A 489 4.21 5.68 18.68
CA THR A 489 3.60 6.29 19.85
C THR A 489 3.75 7.82 19.76
N TYR A 490 2.71 8.52 20.15
CA TYR A 490 2.59 9.93 19.87
C TYR A 490 1.90 10.64 21.04
N ASN A 491 2.61 11.57 21.67
CA ASN A 491 2.16 12.18 22.91
C ASN A 491 1.76 13.65 22.73
N VAL A 492 0.83 13.91 21.81
CA VAL A 492 0.20 15.21 21.62
C VAL A 492 -1.26 15.02 21.25
N GLN A 493 -2.09 16.01 21.54
CA GLN A 493 -3.54 15.92 21.30
C GLN A 493 -3.95 15.94 19.83
N ARG A 494 -3.08 16.43 18.95
CA ARG A 494 -3.38 16.50 17.51
C ARG A 494 -2.89 15.26 16.81
N PRO A 495 -3.69 14.65 15.92
CA PRO A 495 -3.27 13.52 15.11
C PRO A 495 -2.16 13.93 14.13
N MET A 496 -1.38 12.96 13.67
CA MET A 496 -0.51 13.14 12.53
C MET A 496 -1.31 13.10 11.23
N VAL A 497 -0.77 13.68 10.17
CA VAL A 497 -1.35 13.63 8.83
C VAL A 497 -0.40 12.91 7.92
N TYR A 498 -0.87 11.86 7.26
CA TYR A 498 -0.15 11.21 6.19
C TYR A 498 -0.46 11.90 4.87
N LEU A 499 0.57 12.29 4.14
CA LEU A 499 0.50 13.06 2.90
C LEU A 499 1.02 12.20 1.73
N PRO A 500 0.16 11.47 1.02
CA PRO A 500 0.52 10.84 -0.25
C PRO A 500 0.59 11.87 -1.37
N GLY A 501 1.39 11.60 -2.42
CA GLY A 501 1.48 12.44 -3.60
C GLY A 501 2.19 13.77 -3.39
N VAL A 502 3.12 13.83 -2.46
CA VAL A 502 3.96 15.02 -2.24
C VAL A 502 5.38 14.77 -2.76
N VAL A 503 6.13 15.84 -2.96
CA VAL A 503 7.54 15.73 -3.33
C VAL A 503 8.31 15.16 -2.14
N GLY A 504 8.65 13.88 -2.19
CA GLY A 504 9.31 13.13 -1.14
C GLY A 504 9.90 11.83 -1.67
N TYR A 505 10.62 11.09 -0.86
CA TYR A 505 11.07 9.76 -1.20
C TYR A 505 9.84 8.84 -1.34
N PHE A 506 9.71 8.16 -2.44
CA PHE A 506 8.51 7.41 -2.84
C PHE A 506 7.22 8.22 -2.98
N GLY A 507 7.29 9.54 -2.85
CA GLY A 507 6.16 10.44 -3.10
C GLY A 507 5.21 10.61 -1.93
N ASP A 508 5.65 10.38 -0.71
CA ASP A 508 4.83 10.57 0.48
C ASP A 508 5.63 11.02 1.73
N MET A 509 4.94 11.40 2.78
CA MET A 509 5.51 11.76 4.06
C MET A 509 4.45 11.81 5.17
N ILE A 510 4.88 11.86 6.43
CA ILE A 510 3.99 12.24 7.53
C ILE A 510 4.28 13.65 7.99
N CYS A 511 3.21 14.38 8.30
CA CYS A 511 3.26 15.70 8.92
C CYS A 511 2.81 15.57 10.38
N VAL A 512 3.65 16.00 11.30
CA VAL A 512 3.39 15.99 12.74
C VAL A 512 3.43 17.40 13.32
N PRO A 513 2.66 17.70 14.39
CA PRO A 513 2.68 19.02 15.02
C PRO A 513 4.06 19.45 15.52
N SER A 514 4.33 20.74 15.54
CA SER A 514 5.62 21.34 15.91
C SER A 514 6.08 21.02 17.35
N ASN A 515 5.16 20.72 18.25
CA ASN A 515 5.44 20.34 19.64
C ASN A 515 5.50 18.82 19.83
N MET A 516 5.90 18.08 18.80
CA MET A 516 5.89 16.63 18.78
C MET A 516 6.67 15.99 19.92
N ASP A 517 6.16 14.88 20.42
CA ASP A 517 6.86 13.86 21.17
C ASP A 517 6.49 12.50 20.54
N LEU A 518 7.25 12.15 19.51
CA LEU A 518 6.97 11.03 18.60
C LEU A 518 7.99 9.94 18.81
N SER A 519 7.55 8.71 18.98
CA SER A 519 8.41 7.53 18.93
C SER A 519 7.99 6.63 17.79
N ILE A 520 8.95 6.23 16.96
CA ILE A 520 8.77 5.31 15.84
C ILE A 520 9.64 4.08 16.10
N ARG A 521 9.05 2.88 15.95
CA ARG A 521 9.83 1.64 15.96
C ARG A 521 10.69 1.61 14.70
N LEU A 522 11.97 1.38 14.90
CA LEU A 522 12.92 1.22 13.80
C LEU A 522 12.82 -0.19 13.21
N PRO A 523 13.09 -0.37 11.92
CA PRO A 523 13.08 -1.69 11.30
C PRO A 523 14.18 -2.57 11.90
N ASN A 524 13.93 -3.87 11.95
CA ASN A 524 14.88 -4.84 12.48
C ASN A 524 16.05 -5.06 11.50
N VAL A 525 16.99 -4.12 11.50
CA VAL A 525 18.21 -4.19 10.70
C VAL A 525 19.20 -5.21 11.29
N PRO A 526 20.06 -5.86 10.48
CA PRO A 526 21.08 -6.78 10.97
C PRO A 526 21.99 -6.14 12.03
N ALA A 527 22.43 -6.95 13.01
CA ALA A 527 23.26 -6.48 14.10
C ALA A 527 24.64 -5.97 13.63
N ARG A 528 24.82 -4.66 13.68
CA ARG A 528 26.09 -3.97 13.35
C ARG A 528 26.09 -2.48 13.74
N THR A 529 27.21 -1.82 13.50
CA THR A 529 27.28 -0.36 13.67
C THR A 529 26.81 0.36 12.41
N TYR A 530 25.83 1.25 12.61
CA TYR A 530 25.28 2.11 11.56
C TYR A 530 25.44 3.59 11.89
N GLU A 531 25.47 4.40 10.84
CA GLU A 531 25.10 5.80 10.92
C GLU A 531 23.60 5.88 10.63
N LEU A 532 22.83 6.35 11.61
CA LEU A 532 21.38 6.57 11.50
C LEU A 532 21.14 8.00 11.03
N ARG A 533 20.34 8.15 9.99
CA ARG A 533 19.95 9.42 9.39
C ARG A 533 18.44 9.53 9.25
N ILE A 534 17.94 10.75 9.20
CA ILE A 534 16.54 11.05 8.96
C ILE A 534 16.40 12.19 7.95
N SER A 535 15.43 12.09 7.04
CA SER A 535 14.95 13.21 6.26
C SER A 535 13.77 13.83 6.98
N LEU A 536 13.94 15.06 7.44
CA LEU A 536 12.95 15.77 8.23
C LEU A 536 13.07 17.28 7.96
N TYR A 537 11.95 17.96 7.92
CA TYR A 537 11.86 19.41 7.76
C TYR A 537 10.94 20.02 8.84
N GLY A 538 11.32 21.13 9.41
CA GLY A 538 10.50 21.85 10.39
C GLY A 538 10.82 21.52 11.86
N ALA A 539 9.84 21.58 12.74
CA ALA A 539 9.85 21.18 14.16
C ALA A 539 10.72 21.97 15.15
N GLY A 540 11.59 22.89 14.78
CA GLY A 540 12.44 23.61 15.73
C GLY A 540 13.50 22.74 16.41
N MET A 541 13.74 22.91 17.73
CA MET A 541 14.74 22.14 18.47
C MET A 541 14.18 20.80 18.92
N VAL A 542 14.81 19.71 18.49
CA VAL A 542 14.39 18.33 18.79
C VAL A 542 15.51 17.57 19.49
N GLN A 543 15.20 16.91 20.59
CA GLN A 543 16.09 15.97 21.26
C GLN A 543 15.78 14.54 20.78
N PRO A 544 16.71 13.89 20.06
CA PRO A 544 16.57 12.49 19.72
C PRO A 544 16.92 11.58 20.90
N TYR A 545 16.23 10.43 20.96
CA TYR A 545 16.52 9.32 21.87
C TYR A 545 16.50 8.02 21.08
N ILE A 546 17.38 7.10 21.44
CA ILE A 546 17.36 5.71 20.96
C ILE A 546 17.18 4.81 22.17
N ASP A 547 16.12 3.97 22.15
CA ASP A 547 15.78 3.04 23.25
C ASP A 547 15.68 3.77 24.60
N GLY A 548 15.02 4.92 24.60
CA GLY A 548 14.84 5.77 25.78
C GLY A 548 16.09 6.52 26.26
N LYS A 549 17.26 6.34 25.63
CA LYS A 549 18.50 7.03 25.96
C LYS A 549 18.73 8.25 25.07
N ILE A 550 19.11 9.36 25.67
CA ILE A 550 19.47 10.60 24.96
C ILE A 550 20.58 10.28 23.94
N THR A 551 20.39 10.75 22.73
CA THR A 551 21.34 10.59 21.62
C THR A 551 21.79 11.97 21.16
N GLY A 552 23.02 12.33 21.51
CA GLY A 552 23.59 13.65 21.20
C GLY A 552 22.92 14.81 21.95
N ILE A 553 23.11 16.01 21.42
CA ILE A 553 22.50 17.27 21.90
C ILE A 553 21.21 17.56 21.11
N PRO A 554 20.33 18.44 21.61
CA PRO A 554 19.20 18.91 20.83
C PRO A 554 19.63 19.46 19.47
N ILE A 555 18.87 19.13 18.45
CA ILE A 555 19.17 19.45 17.05
C ILE A 555 18.10 20.41 16.55
N ASP A 556 18.51 21.50 15.91
CA ASP A 556 17.59 22.36 15.19
C ASP A 556 17.25 21.71 13.85
N PHE A 557 16.01 21.27 13.70
CA PHE A 557 15.53 20.63 12.49
C PHE A 557 15.09 21.62 11.40
N TYR A 558 15.25 22.91 11.61
CA TYR A 558 15.05 23.90 10.55
C TYR A 558 16.35 24.05 9.73
N PRO A 559 16.42 23.52 8.50
CA PRO A 559 17.67 23.36 7.76
C PRO A 559 18.06 24.63 7.00
N ALA A 560 18.12 25.78 7.69
CA ALA A 560 18.56 27.01 7.07
C ALA A 560 20.01 26.87 6.52
N PRO A 561 20.32 27.44 5.33
CA PRO A 561 21.64 27.29 4.69
C PRO A 561 22.82 27.72 5.56
N GLU A 562 22.68 28.76 6.35
CA GLU A 562 23.70 29.22 7.28
C GLU A 562 24.02 28.20 8.39
N LYS A 563 23.06 27.34 8.74
CA LYS A 563 23.24 26.28 9.75
C LYS A 563 23.80 25.01 9.11
N THR A 564 23.25 24.61 7.97
CA THR A 564 23.65 23.39 7.27
C THR A 564 24.97 23.56 6.51
N GLY A 565 25.27 24.76 6.06
CA GLY A 565 26.35 25.04 5.13
C GLY A 565 26.01 24.68 3.69
N TYR A 566 24.73 24.50 3.39
CA TYR A 566 24.25 24.12 2.07
C TYR A 566 24.65 25.14 0.98
N GLU A 567 25.13 24.61 -0.14
CA GLU A 567 25.31 25.31 -1.41
C GLU A 567 24.88 24.38 -2.55
N ALA A 568 24.23 24.90 -3.56
CA ALA A 568 23.80 24.10 -4.71
C ALA A 568 25.00 23.63 -5.54
N ASP A 569 24.97 22.37 -6.00
CA ASP A 569 26.08 21.72 -6.74
C ASP A 569 26.42 22.46 -8.02
N GLU A 570 25.43 22.99 -8.72
CA GLU A 570 25.60 23.76 -9.96
C GLU A 570 26.34 25.09 -9.78
N LYS A 571 26.52 25.54 -8.54
CA LYS A 571 27.25 26.77 -8.20
C LYS A 571 28.71 26.48 -7.85
N THR A 572 29.13 25.22 -7.87
CA THR A 572 30.46 24.78 -7.47
C THR A 572 31.18 24.12 -8.64
N GLU A 573 32.47 24.41 -8.80
CA GLU A 573 33.32 23.85 -9.88
C GLU A 573 33.56 22.34 -9.70
N ASP A 574 33.49 21.85 -8.44
CA ASP A 574 33.75 20.46 -8.07
C ASP A 574 32.46 19.60 -8.01
N GLY A 575 31.32 20.13 -8.48
CA GLY A 575 30.02 19.44 -8.43
C GLY A 575 29.53 19.20 -7.03
N GLY A 576 29.88 20.07 -6.08
CA GLY A 576 29.40 20.05 -4.69
C GLY A 576 30.23 19.18 -3.73
N ALA A 577 31.36 18.61 -4.15
CA ALA A 577 32.12 17.67 -3.31
C ALA A 577 32.67 18.30 -2.02
N GLU A 578 33.21 19.54 -2.09
CA GLU A 578 33.67 20.25 -0.89
C GLU A 578 32.51 20.70 -0.01
N ASN A 579 31.40 21.09 -0.62
CA ASN A 579 30.19 21.45 0.11
C ASN A 579 29.57 20.23 0.84
N ASP A 580 29.56 19.05 0.21
CA ASP A 580 29.12 17.80 0.85
C ASP A 580 29.94 17.51 2.12
N LYS A 581 31.27 17.70 2.08
CA LYS A 581 32.14 17.53 3.26
C LYS A 581 31.84 18.56 4.35
N LEU A 582 31.61 19.82 3.98
CA LEU A 582 31.25 20.88 4.90
C LEU A 582 29.94 20.57 5.62
N MET A 583 28.91 20.22 4.87
CA MET A 583 27.60 19.86 5.42
C MET A 583 27.69 18.65 6.34
N ARG A 584 28.43 17.61 5.91
CA ARG A 584 28.64 16.41 6.71
C ARG A 584 29.35 16.69 8.05
N ASN A 585 30.34 17.58 8.06
CA ASN A 585 31.01 18.03 9.29
C ASN A 585 30.04 18.74 10.26
N ARG A 586 28.98 19.33 9.75
CA ARG A 586 27.91 19.94 10.53
C ARG A 586 26.77 18.97 10.88
N GLY A 587 26.89 17.69 10.44
CA GLY A 587 25.89 16.65 10.66
C GLY A 587 24.71 16.68 9.69
N TRP A 588 24.88 17.33 8.54
CA TRP A 588 23.88 17.43 7.50
C TRP A 588 24.37 16.81 6.19
N MET A 589 23.43 16.40 5.34
CA MET A 589 23.72 15.87 4.01
C MET A 589 22.63 16.32 3.04
N LYS A 590 23.02 16.55 1.79
CA LYS A 590 22.07 16.74 0.69
C LYS A 590 21.30 15.44 0.46
N LEU A 591 20.11 15.55 -0.12
CA LEU A 591 19.39 14.39 -0.58
C LEU A 591 20.10 13.76 -1.80
N PRO A 592 19.91 12.46 -2.08
CA PRO A 592 20.49 11.83 -3.25
C PRO A 592 19.83 12.30 -4.55
N ASP A 593 20.56 12.24 -5.66
CA ASP A 593 20.09 12.68 -6.98
C ASP A 593 18.86 11.93 -7.49
N THR A 594 18.80 10.64 -7.14
CA THR A 594 17.80 9.69 -7.66
C THR A 594 16.47 9.72 -6.93
N TYR A 595 16.30 10.61 -5.99
CA TYR A 595 15.12 10.64 -5.14
C TYR A 595 14.05 11.61 -5.66
N ASN A 596 14.41 12.69 -6.33
CA ASN A 596 13.49 13.74 -6.71
C ASN A 596 13.03 13.64 -8.17
N LEU A 597 11.73 13.84 -8.37
CA LEU A 597 11.04 13.70 -9.65
C LEU A 597 10.62 15.01 -10.27
N GLY A 598 10.97 16.12 -9.69
CA GLY A 598 10.56 17.41 -10.21
C GLY A 598 11.65 18.15 -10.99
N ASN A 599 11.36 19.39 -11.31
CA ASN A 599 12.35 20.33 -11.87
C ASN A 599 13.46 20.72 -10.89
N ASP A 600 13.24 20.43 -9.59
CA ASP A 600 14.23 20.64 -8.54
C ASP A 600 15.02 19.35 -8.33
N VAL A 601 16.25 19.36 -8.74
CA VAL A 601 17.18 18.27 -8.42
C VAL A 601 17.31 18.18 -6.90
N ALA A 602 17.12 16.98 -6.34
CA ALA A 602 17.12 16.78 -4.88
C ALA A 602 18.36 17.35 -4.20
N ARG A 603 19.52 17.19 -4.82
CA ARG A 603 20.78 17.72 -4.31
C ARG A 603 20.86 19.26 -4.31
N ASN A 604 20.04 19.94 -5.10
CA ASN A 604 20.00 21.40 -5.19
C ASN A 604 18.87 22.01 -4.34
N SER A 605 18.24 21.24 -3.47
CA SER A 605 17.25 21.70 -2.50
C SER A 605 17.89 22.10 -1.18
N ASN A 606 17.64 23.32 -0.72
CA ASN A 606 18.05 23.81 0.60
C ASN A 606 17.03 23.59 1.70
N VAL A 607 15.82 23.15 1.34
CA VAL A 607 14.70 22.92 2.26
C VAL A 607 14.62 21.46 2.69
N ARG A 608 15.07 20.54 1.86
CA ARG A 608 15.04 19.10 2.13
C ARG A 608 16.44 18.55 2.17
N VAL A 609 16.86 18.14 3.34
CA VAL A 609 18.18 17.60 3.62
C VAL A 609 18.08 16.43 4.58
N ARG A 610 19.11 15.63 4.65
CA ARG A 610 19.22 14.55 5.64
C ARG A 610 19.97 15.04 6.88
N ARG A 611 19.52 14.66 8.06
CA ARG A 611 20.21 14.86 9.33
C ARG A 611 20.83 13.56 9.81
N ILE A 612 22.14 13.58 10.14
CA ILE A 612 22.82 12.49 10.83
C ILE A 612 22.45 12.57 12.31
N LEU A 613 21.75 11.54 12.82
CA LEU A 613 21.32 11.48 14.22
C LEU A 613 22.41 10.90 15.12
N THR A 614 23.01 9.78 14.73
CA THR A 614 24.02 9.07 15.52
C THR A 614 24.81 8.07 14.71
N LYS A 615 25.98 7.67 15.25
CA LYS A 615 26.69 6.44 14.87
C LYS A 615 26.68 5.50 16.07
N LYS A 616 26.01 4.36 15.95
CA LYS A 616 25.76 3.46 17.06
C LYS A 616 25.72 2.01 16.57
N TYR A 617 26.10 1.08 17.44
CA TYR A 617 25.83 -0.34 17.26
C TYR A 617 24.35 -0.60 17.59
N PHE A 618 23.65 -1.25 16.68
CA PHE A 618 22.32 -1.80 16.86
C PHE A 618 22.48 -3.32 16.93
N ASP A 619 21.96 -3.95 17.97
CA ASP A 619 21.79 -5.39 18.07
C ASP A 619 20.54 -5.84 17.32
N ALA A 620 20.36 -7.14 17.17
CA ALA A 620 19.14 -7.66 16.56
C ALA A 620 17.94 -7.46 17.51
N GLY A 621 16.82 -7.02 16.99
CA GLY A 621 15.59 -6.81 17.76
C GLY A 621 15.00 -5.41 17.61
N ASP A 622 14.00 -5.12 18.42
CA ASP A 622 13.26 -3.86 18.36
C ASP A 622 14.04 -2.70 18.93
N HIS A 623 14.18 -1.66 18.14
CA HIS A 623 14.73 -0.37 18.54
C HIS A 623 13.71 0.74 18.31
N TRP A 624 13.75 1.77 19.16
CA TRP A 624 12.83 2.89 19.08
C TRP A 624 13.58 4.21 18.95
N LEU A 625 13.25 4.96 17.90
CA LEU A 625 13.65 6.35 17.74
C LEU A 625 12.55 7.25 18.32
N ARG A 626 12.87 8.03 19.37
CA ARG A 626 11.99 9.07 19.87
C ARG A 626 12.54 10.45 19.51
N LEU A 627 11.69 11.27 18.95
CA LEU A 627 11.95 12.67 18.59
C LEU A 627 11.09 13.54 19.47
N LYS A 628 11.71 14.20 20.45
CA LYS A 628 11.01 15.08 21.38
C LYS A 628 11.37 16.55 21.12
N CYS A 629 10.38 17.34 20.78
CA CYS A 629 10.53 18.77 20.68
C CYS A 629 10.83 19.37 22.05
N VAL A 630 11.89 20.18 22.14
CA VAL A 630 12.31 20.86 23.40
C VAL A 630 12.07 22.37 23.34
N SER A 631 11.81 22.91 22.15
CA SER A 631 11.27 24.24 21.94
C SER A 631 10.40 24.25 20.71
N ASP A 632 9.24 24.91 20.81
CA ASP A 632 8.29 24.98 19.71
C ASP A 632 8.94 25.61 18.47
N GLY A 633 8.73 24.95 17.33
CA GLY A 633 9.10 25.46 16.02
C GLY A 633 7.93 26.23 15.38
N PRO A 634 8.22 27.07 14.38
CA PRO A 634 7.16 27.83 13.69
C PRO A 634 6.31 26.94 12.76
N PHE A 635 6.76 25.72 12.45
CA PHE A 635 6.12 24.85 11.49
C PHE A 635 5.94 23.42 12.05
N ALA A 636 4.97 22.71 11.50
CA ALA A 636 4.88 21.25 11.65
C ALA A 636 6.16 20.59 11.15
N ALA A 637 6.41 19.36 11.61
CA ALA A 637 7.52 18.54 11.14
C ALA A 637 7.04 17.57 10.05
N ASP A 638 7.68 17.63 8.90
CA ASP A 638 7.48 16.69 7.82
C ASP A 638 8.58 15.63 7.88
N ILE A 639 8.22 14.36 8.09
CA ILE A 639 9.13 13.23 8.13
C ILE A 639 8.91 12.39 6.88
N ASP A 640 9.98 12.19 6.12
CA ASP A 640 9.97 11.53 4.82
C ASP A 640 10.51 10.10 4.92
N PHE A 641 11.77 9.92 5.34
CA PHE A 641 12.39 8.61 5.46
C PHE A 641 13.45 8.53 6.56
N ILE A 642 13.83 7.31 6.90
CA ILE A 642 14.94 6.98 7.80
C ILE A 642 15.96 6.13 7.03
N GLU A 643 17.27 6.38 7.25
CA GLU A 643 18.33 5.61 6.62
C GLU A 643 19.25 4.97 7.66
N PHE A 644 19.63 3.71 7.42
CA PHE A 644 20.69 3.00 8.10
C PHE A 644 21.85 2.77 7.13
N VAL A 645 23.02 3.31 7.45
CA VAL A 645 24.21 3.15 6.61
C VAL A 645 25.32 2.44 7.38
N PRO A 646 25.74 1.23 6.95
CA PRO A 646 26.85 0.52 7.57
C PRO A 646 28.15 1.34 7.51
N LEU A 647 28.97 1.31 8.56
CA LEU A 647 30.19 2.12 8.61
C LEU A 647 31.19 1.80 7.50
N ASN A 648 31.26 0.55 7.06
CA ASN A 648 32.14 0.14 5.96
C ASN A 648 31.72 0.75 4.60
N ILE A 649 30.44 1.08 4.44
CA ILE A 649 29.93 1.77 3.23
C ILE A 649 30.31 3.25 3.28
N ILE A 650 30.18 3.90 4.44
CA ILE A 650 30.52 5.33 4.62
C ILE A 650 32.02 5.59 4.37
N SER A 651 32.86 4.64 4.77
CA SER A 651 34.30 4.77 4.65
C SER A 651 34.88 4.33 3.31
N ASP A 652 34.07 3.80 2.41
CA ASP A 652 34.51 3.35 1.08
C ASP A 652 34.57 4.55 0.10
N PRO A 653 35.76 5.00 -0.30
CA PRO A 653 35.89 6.14 -1.21
C PRO A 653 35.41 5.83 -2.63
N ASN A 654 35.21 4.56 -2.97
CA ASN A 654 34.72 4.11 -4.28
C ASN A 654 33.20 4.00 -4.34
N LYS A 655 32.51 4.20 -3.22
CA LYS A 655 31.06 4.16 -3.11
C LYS A 655 30.55 5.51 -2.61
N PRO A 656 30.40 6.50 -3.49
CA PRO A 656 29.89 7.82 -3.10
C PRO A 656 28.40 7.69 -2.73
N GLU A 657 28.12 7.19 -1.54
CA GLU A 657 26.77 6.87 -1.05
C GLU A 657 25.87 8.11 -0.89
N ASP A 658 26.45 9.31 -0.97
CA ASP A 658 25.72 10.57 -0.85
C ASP A 658 24.95 10.94 -2.11
N ARG A 659 25.30 10.36 -3.24
CA ARG A 659 24.73 10.71 -4.55
C ARG A 659 23.68 9.70 -5.04
N HIS A 660 23.58 8.56 -4.40
CA HIS A 660 22.71 7.48 -4.90
C HIS A 660 21.83 6.88 -3.82
#